data_8388a74788686e006519d3bf5d7e920f
#
_entry.id   8388a74788686e006519d3bf5d7e920f
#
_cell.length_a   1.000
_cell.length_b   1.000
_cell.length_c   1.000
_cell.angle_alpha   90.00
_cell.angle_beta   90.00
_cell.angle_gamma   90.00
#
_symmetry.space_group_name_H-M   'P 1'
#
loop_
_entity.id
_entity.type
_entity.pdbx_description
1 polymer ?
#
loop_
_entity_poly.entity_id
_entity_poly.type
_entity_poly.pdbx_seq_one_letter_code
_entity_poly.pdbx_strand_id
1 'polypeptide(L)'
;GDFHGHGWVYRNVYRSDKKGNLLNGNGQQIKPDDPDKFKKAVHLEDVHQKKGMHCSDCHVSTDVHGNGNLYNEPRAAIQIDCIDCHGTIDKPATLVLTGPSAGTGRFGGKIVSVSKDLTKIKARNERGRQIPMFQRIAQATTRKALDGKDVPLKPGDIVQNSLVEPGKWWRVVQTVDTVTPGKGDYNDASAYAKTVQRDGKTWGDTAAEESKLAHANGNMTCYACHTSWTTSCFGCHLPMVANRKKPMLHNEGTDSLRNYTQYNYQTLRDDIFMLGKDGTVTGHRIAPTRSTCAVLVGSQNQNREWLYSQQQTVSSEGYSGHAFSSFVPHTVSASETKVCTDCHVSKTGDNNATMAQLLMQGTNFVNFIGRYAWVASGKEGINAVAVTERDEPQAVIGSSLHKMAYPEEYAEHIKRKDRLAEAYEHTTHNEALGIQVRGEYAYVANGKGGLRVYDIANIDNKGFSERITTAPVSPFGQKFYVKTKYATGVASPSTLAVDPLRKKRPENEEAENRDDKQPIHLIYGFLYVSDKYEGLVVVGDKEKGVVTLLDGNPRNNFLKRALAFNPEGALNGASSITIAGVYAYITCDKGLAIVNLNNPLAPSLVTVLSEFKNPHAVQVQFRYAFVTDEEGLKVVDVTLPEKPRVIEGSLLPLADAHHLYLARTYAYVAAGKEGLAIVDIEKPEKPKVEMMFNGGGKINDAHDVKVGMTANSLFAYVADGVNGLQVVQLMSPEENPNIYGFSPKPTPKLIANYKIPGEALAISKGIDRDRAVDESGNQIAVFNRRGARPFNLEEMQRLYLRDGQVYTVTNDVPARPRKPRTAADIGSIGAKLSELATSFWARLTLGLLGFGIVLLPLKRKKPDESDEKSKQ
;
A
#
# COMPACT_ATOMS: atom_id res chain seq x y z
N GLY A 1 -4.57 -26.41 -2.87
CA GLY A 1 -3.59 -25.58 -3.48
C GLY A 1 -4.01 -25.28 -4.89
N ASP A 2 -4.16 -24.01 -5.20
CA ASP A 2 -4.61 -23.62 -6.50
C ASP A 2 -3.45 -23.73 -7.50
N PHE A 3 -3.51 -24.67 -8.38
CA PHE A 3 -2.54 -24.87 -9.46
C PHE A 3 -2.36 -23.60 -10.35
N HIS A 4 -3.35 -22.78 -10.42
CA HIS A 4 -3.30 -21.53 -11.15
C HIS A 4 -2.27 -20.56 -10.56
N GLY A 5 -2.10 -20.53 -9.26
CA GLY A 5 -1.13 -19.67 -8.59
C GLY A 5 0.32 -19.94 -8.97
N HIS A 6 0.69 -21.20 -9.18
CA HIS A 6 2.08 -21.57 -9.48
C HIS A 6 2.54 -21.11 -10.86
N GLY A 7 1.74 -21.29 -11.90
CA GLY A 7 2.06 -20.82 -13.26
C GLY A 7 2.19 -19.30 -13.37
N TRP A 8 1.45 -18.60 -12.58
CA TRP A 8 1.43 -17.15 -12.48
C TRP A 8 2.68 -16.59 -11.86
N VAL A 9 3.07 -17.14 -10.72
CA VAL A 9 4.24 -16.74 -9.96
C VAL A 9 5.50 -16.81 -10.80
N TYR A 10 5.58 -17.79 -11.70
CA TYR A 10 6.77 -18.01 -12.51
C TYR A 10 6.76 -17.31 -13.87
N ARG A 11 5.60 -16.94 -14.40
CA ARG A 11 5.48 -16.46 -15.78
C ARG A 11 5.06 -15.02 -15.94
N ASN A 12 4.35 -14.47 -14.97
CA ASN A 12 3.67 -13.19 -15.12
C ASN A 12 4.21 -12.07 -14.24
N VAL A 13 5.25 -12.33 -13.46
CA VAL A 13 5.92 -11.29 -12.70
C VAL A 13 7.03 -10.72 -13.56
N TYR A 14 6.73 -9.58 -14.19
CA TYR A 14 7.69 -8.88 -15.02
C TYR A 14 8.42 -7.81 -14.23
N ARG A 15 9.68 -7.58 -14.59
CA ARG A 15 10.42 -6.44 -14.11
C ARG A 15 9.79 -5.17 -14.65
N SER A 16 9.41 -4.28 -13.76
CA SER A 16 8.81 -2.98 -14.10
C SER A 16 9.37 -1.89 -13.20
N ASP A 17 9.27 -0.65 -13.67
CA ASP A 17 9.55 0.50 -12.81
C ASP A 17 8.39 0.75 -11.82
N LYS A 18 8.55 1.74 -10.93
CA LYS A 18 7.52 2.09 -9.93
C LYS A 18 6.22 2.57 -10.57
N LYS A 19 6.26 3.10 -11.77
CA LYS A 19 5.06 3.54 -12.51
C LYS A 19 4.39 2.39 -13.27
N GLY A 20 5.00 1.21 -13.35
CA GLY A 20 4.43 0.02 -13.99
C GLY A 20 4.86 -0.16 -15.44
N ASN A 21 5.82 0.60 -15.93
CA ASN A 21 6.37 0.37 -17.26
C ASN A 21 7.22 -0.89 -17.27
N LEU A 22 6.99 -1.77 -18.23
CA LEU A 22 7.81 -2.99 -18.41
C LEU A 22 9.23 -2.62 -18.77
N LEU A 23 10.18 -3.38 -18.22
CA LEU A 23 11.61 -3.20 -18.45
C LEU A 23 12.20 -4.35 -19.26
N ASN A 24 13.10 -4.03 -20.18
CA ASN A 24 13.90 -5.02 -20.90
C ASN A 24 15.11 -5.49 -20.05
N GLY A 25 15.89 -6.41 -20.61
CA GLY A 25 17.08 -6.95 -19.94
C GLY A 25 18.14 -5.92 -19.54
N ASN A 26 18.15 -4.77 -20.19
CA ASN A 26 19.05 -3.65 -19.89
C ASN A 26 18.45 -2.64 -18.89
N GLY A 27 17.24 -2.91 -18.37
CA GLY A 27 16.54 -2.01 -17.47
C GLY A 27 15.90 -0.81 -18.16
N GLN A 28 15.80 -0.79 -19.48
CA GLN A 28 15.17 0.28 -20.24
C GLN A 28 13.66 0.03 -20.36
N GLN A 29 12.87 1.07 -20.33
CA GLN A 29 11.43 0.99 -20.50
C GLN A 29 11.08 0.50 -21.91
N ILE A 30 10.13 -0.40 -21.98
CA ILE A 30 9.53 -0.89 -23.23
C ILE A 30 8.31 0.00 -23.52
N LYS A 31 8.17 0.43 -24.77
CA LYS A 31 7.03 1.25 -25.19
C LYS A 31 5.73 0.49 -25.00
N PRO A 32 4.67 1.14 -24.45
CA PRO A 32 3.36 0.50 -24.24
C PRO A 32 2.73 -0.08 -25.51
N ASP A 33 2.94 0.55 -26.65
CA ASP A 33 2.42 0.18 -27.96
C ASP A 33 3.31 -0.82 -28.71
N ASP A 34 4.41 -1.26 -28.11
CA ASP A 34 5.29 -2.26 -28.73
C ASP A 34 4.57 -3.63 -28.84
N PRO A 35 4.34 -4.16 -30.04
CA PRO A 35 3.63 -5.42 -30.21
C PRO A 35 4.37 -6.62 -29.61
N ASP A 36 5.69 -6.53 -29.47
CA ASP A 36 6.54 -7.57 -28.89
C ASP A 36 6.95 -7.31 -27.44
N LYS A 37 6.26 -6.39 -26.76
CA LYS A 37 6.62 -5.96 -25.39
C LYS A 37 6.82 -7.12 -24.41
N PHE A 38 5.95 -8.12 -24.42
CA PHE A 38 6.07 -9.26 -23.52
C PHE A 38 7.19 -10.24 -23.91
N LYS A 39 7.67 -10.20 -25.14
CA LYS A 39 8.86 -10.95 -25.56
C LYS A 39 10.15 -10.25 -25.13
N LYS A 40 10.11 -8.92 -25.04
CA LYS A 40 11.25 -8.07 -24.63
C LYS A 40 11.33 -7.89 -23.11
N ALA A 41 10.20 -8.02 -22.41
CA ALA A 41 10.14 -7.88 -20.97
C ALA A 41 10.84 -9.04 -20.27
N VAL A 42 11.47 -8.71 -19.14
CA VAL A 42 12.20 -9.69 -18.33
C VAL A 42 11.32 -10.13 -17.17
N HIS A 43 11.26 -11.44 -16.93
CA HIS A 43 10.61 -11.97 -15.73
C HIS A 43 11.49 -11.74 -14.49
N LEU A 44 10.84 -11.52 -13.35
CA LEU A 44 11.51 -11.61 -12.05
C LEU A 44 11.67 -13.09 -11.70
N GLU A 45 12.86 -13.61 -11.95
CA GLU A 45 13.19 -15.00 -11.64
C GLU A 45 13.74 -15.12 -10.22
N ASP A 46 13.30 -16.16 -9.52
CA ASP A 46 13.88 -16.54 -8.23
C ASP A 46 15.35 -16.98 -8.40
N VAL A 47 16.22 -16.42 -7.56
CA VAL A 47 17.67 -16.70 -7.65
C VAL A 47 18.01 -18.18 -7.44
N HIS A 48 17.25 -18.90 -6.61
CA HIS A 48 17.47 -20.32 -6.35
C HIS A 48 17.09 -21.15 -7.57
N GLN A 49 15.93 -20.85 -8.17
CA GLN A 49 15.48 -21.50 -9.39
C GLN A 49 16.43 -21.20 -10.57
N LYS A 50 16.88 -19.95 -10.70
CA LYS A 50 17.88 -19.58 -11.71
C LYS A 50 19.21 -20.34 -11.56
N LYS A 51 19.58 -20.70 -10.35
CA LYS A 51 20.71 -21.57 -10.06
C LYS A 51 20.39 -23.06 -10.23
N GLY A 52 19.18 -23.39 -10.67
CA GLY A 52 18.73 -24.74 -10.98
C GLY A 52 18.31 -25.57 -9.77
N MET A 53 17.86 -24.93 -8.68
CA MET A 53 17.22 -25.64 -7.58
C MET A 53 15.79 -26.05 -7.98
N HIS A 54 15.36 -27.20 -7.50
CA HIS A 54 14.03 -27.74 -7.69
C HIS A 54 13.15 -27.45 -6.47
N CYS A 55 11.84 -27.58 -6.62
CA CYS A 55 10.87 -27.34 -5.53
C CYS A 55 11.24 -28.10 -4.26
N SER A 56 11.60 -29.39 -4.39
CA SER A 56 11.96 -30.25 -3.27
C SER A 56 13.29 -29.91 -2.61
N ASP A 57 14.13 -29.11 -3.23
CA ASP A 57 15.37 -28.63 -2.59
C ASP A 57 15.12 -27.56 -1.51
N CYS A 58 13.89 -27.01 -1.48
CA CYS A 58 13.42 -26.08 -0.46
C CYS A 58 12.21 -26.67 0.31
N HIS A 59 11.23 -27.21 -0.42
CA HIS A 59 10.04 -27.81 0.16
C HIS A 59 10.29 -29.28 0.51
N VAL A 60 10.84 -29.49 1.68
CA VAL A 60 11.28 -30.81 2.14
C VAL A 60 10.24 -31.51 3.00
N SER A 61 10.36 -32.83 3.13
CA SER A 61 9.55 -33.65 4.05
C SER A 61 8.03 -33.50 3.78
N THR A 62 7.28 -33.12 4.80
CA THR A 62 5.81 -33.00 4.74
C THR A 62 5.33 -31.70 4.08
N ASP A 63 6.21 -30.79 3.75
CA ASP A 63 5.81 -29.54 3.09
C ASP A 63 5.26 -29.81 1.67
N VAL A 64 5.88 -30.71 0.92
CA VAL A 64 5.46 -31.06 -0.46
C VAL A 64 4.13 -31.81 -0.50
N HIS A 65 3.92 -32.75 0.44
CA HIS A 65 2.76 -33.66 0.44
C HIS A 65 1.69 -33.25 1.45
N GLY A 66 1.92 -32.17 2.16
CA GLY A 66 1.08 -31.72 3.26
C GLY A 66 1.33 -32.50 4.57
N ASN A 67 1.06 -31.83 5.65
CA ASN A 67 1.25 -32.37 7.00
C ASN A 67 -0.08 -32.75 7.70
N GLY A 68 -1.18 -32.81 6.93
CA GLY A 68 -2.50 -33.17 7.41
C GLY A 68 -3.25 -32.05 8.15
N ASN A 69 -2.68 -30.85 8.24
CA ASN A 69 -3.34 -29.69 8.81
C ASN A 69 -3.96 -28.83 7.72
N LEU A 70 -5.00 -28.09 8.06
CA LEU A 70 -5.59 -27.05 7.23
C LEU A 70 -5.02 -25.70 7.64
N TYR A 71 -4.65 -24.92 6.65
CA TYR A 71 -4.10 -23.59 6.85
C TYR A 71 -4.95 -22.55 6.10
N ASN A 72 -5.21 -21.42 6.73
CA ASN A 72 -5.98 -20.33 6.14
C ASN A 72 -5.14 -19.40 5.23
N GLU A 73 -3.82 -19.56 5.26
CA GLU A 73 -2.89 -18.82 4.39
C GLU A 73 -1.75 -19.72 3.90
N PRO A 74 -1.30 -19.60 2.64
CA PRO A 74 -0.19 -20.40 2.11
C PRO A 74 1.08 -20.29 2.96
N ARG A 75 1.44 -19.09 3.42
CA ARG A 75 2.64 -18.86 4.24
C ARG A 75 2.58 -19.52 5.63
N ALA A 76 1.38 -19.79 6.15
CA ALA A 76 1.22 -20.53 7.40
C ALA A 76 1.53 -22.03 7.24
N ALA A 77 1.48 -22.54 6.01
CA ALA A 77 1.77 -23.93 5.69
C ALA A 77 3.24 -24.23 5.42
N ILE A 78 4.11 -23.22 5.38
CA ILE A 78 5.52 -23.36 5.03
C ILE A 78 6.34 -23.84 6.22
N GLN A 79 7.23 -24.80 5.98
CA GLN A 79 8.14 -25.34 7.01
C GLN A 79 9.49 -24.66 7.05
N ILE A 80 9.94 -24.08 5.93
CA ILE A 80 11.23 -23.43 5.79
C ILE A 80 11.14 -21.91 6.00
N ASP A 81 12.16 -21.32 6.65
CA ASP A 81 12.41 -19.87 6.64
C ASP A 81 13.81 -19.63 6.04
N CYS A 82 14.03 -18.44 5.52
CA CYS A 82 15.31 -18.03 4.92
C CYS A 82 16.50 -18.25 5.87
N ILE A 83 16.31 -18.00 7.15
CA ILE A 83 17.34 -18.14 8.17
C ILE A 83 17.80 -19.59 8.40
N ASP A 84 16.99 -20.57 8.02
CA ASP A 84 17.30 -21.99 8.21
C ASP A 84 18.51 -22.41 7.37
N CYS A 85 18.66 -21.77 6.20
CA CYS A 85 19.79 -22.00 5.28
C CYS A 85 20.81 -20.85 5.30
N HIS A 86 20.38 -19.59 5.44
CA HIS A 86 21.24 -18.41 5.33
C HIS A 86 21.73 -17.85 6.67
N GLY A 87 21.18 -18.31 7.78
CA GLY A 87 21.53 -17.81 9.11
C GLY A 87 21.10 -16.36 9.33
N THR A 88 21.71 -15.74 10.31
CA THR A 88 21.48 -14.37 10.77
C THR A 88 22.75 -13.54 10.68
N ILE A 89 22.70 -12.26 11.06
CA ILE A 89 23.88 -11.39 11.01
C ILE A 89 24.97 -11.78 12.01
N ASP A 90 24.61 -12.52 13.06
CA ASP A 90 25.49 -12.91 14.17
C ASP A 90 25.88 -14.40 14.13
N LYS A 91 25.10 -15.23 13.41
CA LYS A 91 25.28 -16.69 13.40
C LYS A 91 25.07 -17.30 12.01
N PRO A 92 25.90 -18.28 11.64
CA PRO A 92 25.59 -19.10 10.49
C PRO A 92 24.33 -19.94 10.72
N ALA A 93 23.74 -20.43 9.66
CA ALA A 93 22.52 -21.23 9.68
C ALA A 93 22.60 -22.41 10.64
N THR A 94 21.54 -22.66 11.35
CA THR A 94 21.41 -23.83 12.26
C THR A 94 21.06 -25.10 11.50
N LEU A 95 20.52 -24.99 10.29
CA LEU A 95 19.99 -26.08 9.46
C LEU A 95 18.80 -26.79 10.16
N VAL A 96 17.99 -26.03 10.85
CA VAL A 96 16.78 -26.49 11.53
C VAL A 96 15.60 -25.67 11.01
N LEU A 97 14.57 -26.35 10.55
CA LEU A 97 13.33 -25.75 10.06
C LEU A 97 12.66 -24.89 11.14
N THR A 98 12.38 -23.63 10.84
CA THR A 98 11.75 -22.65 11.72
C THR A 98 10.48 -22.05 11.17
N GLY A 99 10.06 -22.43 9.98
CA GLY A 99 8.81 -21.95 9.38
C GLY A 99 7.57 -22.30 10.21
N PRO A 100 6.45 -21.64 9.95
CA PRO A 100 5.26 -21.71 10.80
C PRO A 100 4.69 -23.12 11.01
N SER A 101 4.81 -23.99 10.01
CA SER A 101 4.28 -25.36 10.07
C SER A 101 5.31 -26.41 10.45
N ALA A 102 6.55 -26.00 10.75
CA ALA A 102 7.64 -26.94 11.03
C ALA A 102 7.45 -27.74 12.32
N GLY A 103 7.77 -29.01 12.26
CA GLY A 103 7.88 -29.90 13.42
C GLY A 103 6.61 -30.63 13.85
N THR A 104 5.46 -30.33 13.25
CA THR A 104 4.20 -31.04 13.56
C THR A 104 3.47 -31.45 12.29
N GLY A 105 2.86 -32.63 12.34
CA GLY A 105 1.96 -33.12 11.32
C GLY A 105 0.77 -33.85 11.93
N ARG A 106 -0.26 -34.04 11.15
CA ARG A 106 -1.45 -34.79 11.57
C ARG A 106 -1.66 -35.95 10.59
N PHE A 107 -1.48 -37.13 11.05
CA PHE A 107 -1.64 -38.37 10.28
C PHE A 107 -2.59 -39.32 10.97
N GLY A 108 -3.59 -39.86 10.26
CA GLY A 108 -4.61 -40.71 10.84
C GLY A 108 -5.35 -40.10 12.02
N GLY A 109 -5.57 -38.79 12.03
CA GLY A 109 -6.21 -38.04 13.11
C GLY A 109 -5.32 -37.77 14.33
N LYS A 110 -4.07 -38.24 14.35
CA LYS A 110 -3.12 -38.04 15.47
C LYS A 110 -2.08 -36.97 15.11
N ILE A 111 -1.74 -36.13 16.09
CA ILE A 111 -0.62 -35.18 15.97
C ILE A 111 0.68 -35.99 16.12
N VAL A 112 1.58 -35.83 15.17
CA VAL A 112 2.88 -36.49 15.18
C VAL A 112 3.99 -35.43 15.10
N SER A 113 5.09 -35.70 15.75
CA SER A 113 6.31 -34.87 15.62
C SER A 113 7.04 -35.24 14.34
N VAL A 114 7.42 -34.19 13.55
CA VAL A 114 8.20 -34.33 12.34
C VAL A 114 9.59 -33.72 12.58
N SER A 115 10.63 -34.39 12.10
CA SER A 115 12.00 -33.90 12.28
C SER A 115 12.18 -32.53 11.60
N LYS A 116 12.71 -31.56 12.34
CA LYS A 116 13.09 -30.25 11.86
C LYS A 116 14.52 -30.18 11.32
N ASP A 117 15.30 -31.23 11.51
CA ASP A 117 16.75 -31.26 11.25
C ASP A 117 17.06 -31.54 9.77
N LEU A 118 17.42 -30.49 9.04
CA LEU A 118 17.76 -30.58 7.62
C LEU A 118 18.98 -31.46 7.33
N THR A 119 19.88 -31.63 8.31
CA THR A 119 21.09 -32.47 8.12
C THR A 119 20.78 -33.97 8.04
N LYS A 120 19.60 -34.38 8.53
CA LYS A 120 19.13 -35.77 8.46
C LYS A 120 18.56 -36.15 7.11
N ILE A 121 18.22 -35.17 6.29
CA ILE A 121 17.71 -35.41 4.93
C ILE A 121 18.84 -35.88 4.04
N LYS A 122 18.58 -36.91 3.23
CA LYS A 122 19.60 -37.53 2.36
C LYS A 122 19.34 -37.19 0.89
N ALA A 123 20.38 -36.70 0.26
CA ALA A 123 20.52 -36.57 -1.20
C ALA A 123 21.34 -37.74 -1.76
N ARG A 124 21.55 -37.75 -3.06
CA ARG A 124 22.40 -38.73 -3.74
C ARG A 124 23.57 -38.04 -4.45
N ASN A 125 24.76 -38.60 -4.33
CA ASN A 125 25.91 -38.14 -5.12
C ASN A 125 25.88 -38.74 -6.56
N GLU A 126 26.81 -38.35 -7.40
CA GLU A 126 26.93 -38.82 -8.79
C GLU A 126 27.00 -40.36 -8.93
N ARG A 127 27.49 -41.05 -7.87
CA ARG A 127 27.57 -42.52 -7.81
C ARG A 127 26.33 -43.16 -7.16
N GLY A 128 25.24 -42.39 -6.97
CA GLY A 128 24.02 -42.87 -6.36
C GLY A 128 24.09 -43.13 -4.84
N ARG A 129 25.23 -42.85 -4.21
CA ARG A 129 25.39 -43.06 -2.74
C ARG A 129 24.64 -41.96 -1.97
N GLN A 130 24.01 -42.33 -0.87
CA GLN A 130 23.37 -41.40 0.02
C GLN A 130 24.42 -40.47 0.70
N ILE A 131 24.18 -39.18 0.63
CA ILE A 131 24.94 -38.13 1.31
C ILE A 131 23.97 -37.18 2.04
N PRO A 132 24.40 -36.44 3.05
CA PRO A 132 23.53 -35.42 3.64
C PRO A 132 23.10 -34.38 2.60
N MET A 133 21.85 -33.95 2.66
CA MET A 133 21.37 -32.83 1.83
C MET A 133 22.18 -31.57 2.16
N PHE A 134 22.35 -31.28 3.43
CA PHE A 134 23.21 -30.20 3.91
C PHE A 134 24.47 -30.74 4.55
N GLN A 135 25.60 -30.13 4.22
CA GLN A 135 26.90 -30.48 4.76
C GLN A 135 27.68 -29.22 5.15
N ARG A 136 28.18 -29.20 6.38
CA ARG A 136 29.12 -28.19 6.81
C ARG A 136 30.55 -28.68 6.53
N ILE A 137 31.32 -27.90 5.80
CA ILE A 137 32.69 -28.25 5.41
C ILE A 137 33.61 -28.16 6.63
N ALA A 138 34.28 -29.26 6.96
CA ALA A 138 35.18 -29.34 8.10
C ALA A 138 36.61 -28.90 7.75
N GLN A 139 37.05 -29.18 6.53
CA GLN A 139 38.40 -28.86 6.03
C GLN A 139 38.34 -28.23 4.65
N ALA A 140 39.30 -27.35 4.34
CA ALA A 140 39.36 -26.71 3.04
C ALA A 140 39.42 -27.78 1.93
N THR A 141 38.58 -27.60 0.93
CA THR A 141 38.48 -28.53 -0.21
C THR A 141 38.04 -27.77 -1.46
N THR A 142 38.16 -28.42 -2.62
CA THR A 142 37.67 -27.89 -3.87
C THR A 142 36.64 -28.86 -4.44
N ARG A 143 35.50 -28.36 -4.87
CA ARG A 143 34.47 -29.13 -5.57
C ARG A 143 34.23 -28.56 -6.97
N LYS A 144 34.03 -29.43 -7.95
CA LYS A 144 33.59 -28.99 -9.27
C LYS A 144 32.14 -28.57 -9.25
N ALA A 145 31.84 -27.39 -9.78
CA ALA A 145 30.46 -26.93 -10.05
C ALA A 145 29.95 -27.55 -11.36
N LEU A 146 28.66 -27.46 -11.64
CA LEU A 146 28.05 -28.00 -12.87
C LEU A 146 28.62 -27.43 -14.16
N ASP A 147 29.10 -26.20 -14.12
CA ASP A 147 29.77 -25.52 -15.24
C ASP A 147 31.23 -25.98 -15.42
N GLY A 148 31.65 -26.97 -14.64
CA GLY A 148 33.03 -27.54 -14.68
C GLY A 148 34.06 -26.72 -13.93
N LYS A 149 33.72 -25.58 -13.36
CA LYS A 149 34.65 -24.73 -12.63
C LYS A 149 34.93 -25.28 -11.24
N ASP A 150 36.16 -25.15 -10.83
CA ASP A 150 36.59 -25.49 -9.49
C ASP A 150 36.18 -24.39 -8.47
N VAL A 151 35.39 -24.77 -7.48
CA VAL A 151 34.94 -23.87 -6.41
C VAL A 151 35.65 -24.22 -5.11
N PRO A 152 36.52 -23.33 -4.59
CA PRO A 152 37.16 -23.54 -3.32
C PRO A 152 36.16 -23.38 -2.19
N LEU A 153 36.12 -24.33 -1.27
CA LEU A 153 35.31 -24.35 -0.06
C LEU A 153 36.22 -24.25 1.16
N LYS A 154 35.83 -23.44 2.09
CA LYS A 154 36.56 -23.20 3.37
C LYS A 154 35.89 -23.94 4.53
N PRO A 155 36.62 -24.20 5.61
CA PRO A 155 36.03 -24.70 6.85
C PRO A 155 34.89 -23.76 7.31
N GLY A 156 33.75 -24.35 7.62
CA GLY A 156 32.53 -23.62 8.00
C GLY A 156 31.55 -23.34 6.87
N ASP A 157 31.97 -23.39 5.62
CA ASP A 157 31.05 -23.27 4.47
C ASP A 157 29.94 -24.32 4.54
N ILE A 158 28.74 -23.93 4.17
CA ILE A 158 27.58 -24.81 4.08
C ILE A 158 27.36 -25.13 2.61
N VAL A 159 27.21 -26.40 2.32
CA VAL A 159 26.87 -26.93 0.99
C VAL A 159 25.53 -27.62 1.07
N GLN A 160 24.66 -27.31 0.10
CA GLN A 160 23.42 -28.03 -0.14
C GLN A 160 23.59 -28.91 -1.38
N ASN A 161 23.20 -30.19 -1.26
CA ASN A 161 23.19 -31.14 -2.36
C ASN A 161 21.74 -31.31 -2.84
N SER A 162 21.50 -31.32 -4.15
CA SER A 162 20.17 -31.48 -4.74
C SER A 162 19.55 -32.82 -4.35
N LEU A 163 18.27 -32.78 -4.04
CA LEU A 163 17.47 -34.01 -3.82
C LEU A 163 17.08 -34.67 -5.14
N VAL A 164 17.08 -33.93 -6.24
CA VAL A 164 16.56 -34.36 -7.55
C VAL A 164 17.68 -34.74 -8.48
N GLU A 165 18.74 -33.94 -8.55
CA GLU A 165 19.86 -34.17 -9.49
C GLU A 165 21.09 -34.67 -8.73
N PRO A 166 21.45 -35.96 -8.86
CA PRO A 166 22.62 -36.51 -8.19
C PRO A 166 23.90 -35.78 -8.59
N GLY A 167 24.68 -35.37 -7.61
CA GLY A 167 25.95 -34.67 -7.83
C GLY A 167 25.87 -33.17 -7.98
N LYS A 168 24.66 -32.62 -8.16
CA LYS A 168 24.44 -31.18 -8.18
C LYS A 168 24.43 -30.62 -6.77
N TRP A 169 25.10 -29.49 -6.58
CA TRP A 169 25.26 -28.88 -5.29
C TRP A 169 25.45 -27.36 -5.38
N TRP A 170 25.20 -26.66 -4.27
CA TRP A 170 25.37 -25.22 -4.16
C TRP A 170 26.08 -24.87 -2.85
N ARG A 171 26.99 -23.90 -2.90
CA ARG A 171 27.48 -23.22 -1.70
C ARG A 171 26.39 -22.26 -1.21
N VAL A 172 25.99 -22.38 0.03
CA VAL A 172 24.96 -21.55 0.65
C VAL A 172 25.61 -20.31 1.28
N VAL A 173 25.36 -19.15 0.72
CA VAL A 173 25.87 -17.87 1.23
C VAL A 173 25.27 -17.61 2.62
N GLN A 174 26.11 -17.26 3.58
CA GLN A 174 25.67 -16.98 4.95
C GLN A 174 25.52 -15.49 5.19
N THR A 175 24.41 -15.07 5.82
CA THR A 175 24.15 -13.65 6.14
C THR A 175 25.29 -13.04 6.96
N VAL A 176 25.84 -13.77 7.93
CA VAL A 176 26.96 -13.31 8.76
C VAL A 176 28.19 -12.97 7.90
N ASP A 177 28.44 -13.71 6.82
CA ASP A 177 29.58 -13.45 5.94
C ASP A 177 29.35 -12.24 5.02
N THR A 178 28.09 -11.96 4.64
CA THR A 178 27.75 -10.78 3.81
C THR A 178 27.88 -9.45 4.57
N VAL A 179 27.82 -9.48 5.90
CA VAL A 179 27.86 -8.27 6.74
C VAL A 179 29.18 -8.10 7.51
N THR A 180 30.05 -9.12 7.53
CA THR A 180 31.31 -9.10 8.26
C THR A 180 32.48 -8.70 7.35
N PRO A 181 33.15 -7.58 7.58
CA PRO A 181 34.29 -7.15 6.78
C PRO A 181 35.42 -8.20 6.72
N GLY A 182 36.02 -8.33 5.55
CA GLY A 182 37.10 -9.29 5.31
C GLY A 182 36.64 -10.70 4.97
N LYS A 183 35.35 -10.98 5.01
CA LYS A 183 34.77 -12.22 4.46
C LYS A 183 34.61 -12.13 2.94
N GLY A 184 34.70 -13.28 2.24
CA GLY A 184 34.63 -13.31 0.78
C GLY A 184 33.29 -12.89 0.17
N ASP A 185 32.21 -13.00 0.92
CA ASP A 185 30.86 -12.62 0.50
C ASP A 185 30.45 -11.22 1.03
N TYR A 186 31.36 -10.49 1.67
CA TYR A 186 31.10 -9.18 2.24
C TYR A 186 30.60 -8.19 1.19
N ASN A 187 29.53 -7.46 1.54
CA ASN A 187 28.94 -6.43 0.71
C ASN A 187 28.48 -5.25 1.59
N ASP A 188 28.93 -4.04 1.25
CA ASP A 188 28.63 -2.83 2.01
C ASP A 188 27.11 -2.54 2.08
N ALA A 189 26.37 -2.76 1.01
CA ALA A 189 24.92 -2.55 0.99
C ALA A 189 24.21 -3.52 1.94
N SER A 190 24.60 -4.81 1.93
CA SER A 190 24.08 -5.79 2.89
C SER A 190 24.44 -5.43 4.33
N ALA A 191 25.68 -5.05 4.57
CA ALA A 191 26.15 -4.64 5.88
C ALA A 191 25.40 -3.40 6.39
N TYR A 192 25.23 -2.39 5.54
CA TYR A 192 24.43 -1.21 5.87
C TYR A 192 22.98 -1.57 6.18
N ALA A 193 22.30 -2.23 5.25
CA ALA A 193 20.88 -2.56 5.37
C ALA A 193 20.57 -3.37 6.65
N LYS A 194 21.44 -4.31 7.02
CA LYS A 194 21.19 -5.21 8.14
C LYS A 194 21.75 -4.74 9.48
N THR A 195 22.72 -3.82 9.48
CA THR A 195 23.38 -3.35 10.72
C THR A 195 23.08 -1.89 11.04
N VAL A 196 22.30 -1.18 10.21
CA VAL A 196 21.85 0.17 10.54
C VAL A 196 21.07 0.18 11.84
N GLN A 197 21.45 1.07 12.73
CA GLN A 197 20.81 1.23 14.02
C GLN A 197 19.58 2.15 13.92
N ARG A 198 18.76 2.14 14.95
CA ARG A 198 17.53 2.94 15.03
C ARG A 198 17.76 4.45 15.00
N ASP A 199 18.99 4.89 15.21
CA ASP A 199 19.38 6.30 15.00
C ASP A 199 19.45 6.70 13.52
N GLY A 200 19.44 5.72 12.62
CA GLY A 200 19.54 5.91 11.18
C GLY A 200 20.91 6.41 10.68
N LYS A 201 21.92 6.42 11.53
CA LYS A 201 23.27 6.97 11.26
C LYS A 201 24.39 5.96 11.53
N THR A 202 24.28 5.22 12.62
CA THR A 202 25.27 4.21 13.02
C THR A 202 25.03 2.90 12.30
N TRP A 203 26.08 2.28 11.76
CA TRP A 203 26.01 0.99 11.11
C TRP A 203 27.36 0.27 11.08
N GLY A 204 27.35 -1.01 10.74
CA GLY A 204 28.53 -1.84 10.56
C GLY A 204 28.98 -2.57 11.83
N ASP A 205 28.23 -2.49 12.92
CA ASP A 205 28.45 -3.25 14.14
C ASP A 205 27.59 -4.52 14.13
N THR A 206 28.21 -5.66 13.79
CA THR A 206 27.54 -6.97 13.77
C THR A 206 27.32 -7.56 15.16
N ALA A 207 27.97 -7.01 16.19
CA ALA A 207 27.78 -7.38 17.59
C ALA A 207 26.78 -6.47 18.32
N ALA A 208 26.17 -5.51 17.60
CA ALA A 208 25.18 -4.64 18.21
C ALA A 208 23.98 -5.46 18.73
N GLU A 209 23.47 -5.07 19.90
CA GLU A 209 22.25 -5.66 20.45
C GLU A 209 21.09 -5.54 19.45
N GLU A 210 20.30 -6.59 19.31
CA GLU A 210 19.15 -6.61 18.37
C GLU A 210 18.17 -5.46 18.59
N SER A 211 18.03 -5.02 19.86
CA SER A 211 17.19 -3.87 20.23
C SER A 211 17.65 -2.54 19.60
N LYS A 212 18.92 -2.41 19.27
CA LYS A 212 19.50 -1.21 18.63
C LYS A 212 19.37 -1.24 17.12
N LEU A 213 19.27 -2.42 16.52
CA LEU A 213 19.20 -2.58 15.09
C LEU A 213 17.80 -2.19 14.55
N ALA A 214 17.78 -1.43 13.45
CA ALA A 214 16.51 -1.05 12.81
C ALA A 214 15.86 -2.24 12.09
N HIS A 215 16.65 -3.03 11.37
CA HIS A 215 16.20 -4.14 10.53
C HIS A 215 16.66 -5.51 11.07
N ALA A 216 16.66 -5.67 12.39
CA ALA A 216 16.97 -6.94 13.02
C ALA A 216 16.04 -8.06 12.53
N ASN A 217 16.51 -9.29 12.57
CA ASN A 217 15.70 -10.43 12.11
C ASN A 217 14.42 -10.63 12.93
N GLY A 218 14.44 -10.27 14.22
CA GLY A 218 13.26 -10.27 15.09
C GLY A 218 12.27 -9.15 14.79
N ASN A 219 12.68 -8.09 14.06
CA ASN A 219 11.83 -6.96 13.74
C ASN A 219 11.29 -6.99 12.30
N MET A 220 12.04 -7.58 11.35
CA MET A 220 11.71 -7.55 9.93
C MET A 220 12.00 -8.89 9.26
N THR A 221 11.10 -9.31 8.38
CA THR A 221 11.28 -10.53 7.58
C THR A 221 12.25 -10.31 6.44
N CYS A 222 12.95 -11.37 6.02
CA CYS A 222 13.88 -11.31 4.89
C CYS A 222 13.15 -11.01 3.59
N TYR A 223 11.99 -11.59 3.39
CA TYR A 223 11.20 -11.41 2.17
C TYR A 223 10.60 -10.01 2.04
N ALA A 224 10.57 -9.20 3.10
CA ALA A 224 10.19 -7.79 3.00
C ALA A 224 11.10 -7.01 2.03
N CYS A 225 12.37 -7.41 1.93
CA CYS A 225 13.34 -6.80 1.02
C CYS A 225 13.65 -7.65 -0.21
N HIS A 226 13.67 -8.97 -0.08
CA HIS A 226 14.20 -9.88 -1.09
C HIS A 226 13.17 -10.44 -2.07
N THR A 227 11.87 -10.17 -1.88
CA THR A 227 10.82 -10.66 -2.79
C THR A 227 10.03 -9.52 -3.41
N SER A 228 9.38 -9.81 -4.52
CA SER A 228 8.34 -8.93 -5.08
C SER A 228 7.07 -9.01 -4.24
N TRP A 229 6.42 -7.88 -4.05
CA TRP A 229 5.14 -7.83 -3.35
C TRP A 229 4.02 -7.90 -4.37
N THR A 230 3.04 -8.75 -4.09
CA THR A 230 1.82 -8.83 -4.89
C THR A 230 0.69 -8.04 -4.25
N THR A 231 -0.21 -7.59 -5.08
CA THR A 231 -1.44 -6.96 -4.60
C THR A 231 -2.35 -7.99 -3.96
N SER A 232 -3.09 -7.59 -2.94
CA SER A 232 -4.35 -8.24 -2.63
C SER A 232 -5.30 -8.04 -3.80
N CYS A 233 -6.07 -9.05 -4.11
CA CYS A 233 -7.15 -8.88 -5.06
C CYS A 233 -8.22 -7.97 -4.43
N PHE A 234 -8.51 -6.85 -5.08
CA PHE A 234 -9.66 -6.03 -4.75
C PHE A 234 -10.76 -6.29 -5.78
N GLY A 235 -11.82 -6.89 -5.33
CA GLY A 235 -12.88 -7.37 -6.20
C GLY A 235 -12.48 -8.63 -6.98
N CYS A 236 -13.42 -9.24 -7.63
CA CYS A 236 -13.18 -10.41 -8.46
C CYS A 236 -12.93 -9.99 -9.91
N HIS A 237 -11.80 -10.41 -10.46
CA HIS A 237 -11.50 -10.23 -11.88
C HIS A 237 -12.02 -11.39 -12.74
N LEU A 238 -12.68 -12.35 -12.11
CA LEU A 238 -13.35 -13.46 -12.77
C LEU A 238 -14.83 -13.12 -12.91
N PRO A 239 -15.29 -12.58 -14.06
CA PRO A 239 -16.71 -12.35 -14.26
C PRO A 239 -17.43 -13.69 -14.24
N MET A 240 -18.33 -13.87 -13.31
CA MET A 240 -19.17 -15.04 -13.19
C MET A 240 -20.53 -14.73 -13.79
N VAL A 241 -20.78 -15.30 -14.95
CA VAL A 241 -22.11 -15.22 -15.57
C VAL A 241 -22.88 -16.45 -15.19
N ALA A 242 -23.81 -16.32 -14.28
CA ALA A 242 -24.66 -17.42 -13.85
C ALA A 242 -25.42 -18.02 -15.01
N ASN A 243 -25.57 -19.35 -14.98
CA ASN A 243 -26.23 -20.14 -16.03
C ASN A 243 -25.56 -20.14 -17.42
N ARG A 244 -24.44 -19.47 -17.62
CA ARG A 244 -23.61 -19.78 -18.76
C ARG A 244 -23.06 -21.20 -18.66
N LYS A 245 -23.24 -21.97 -19.71
CA LYS A 245 -22.89 -23.37 -19.74
C LYS A 245 -21.74 -23.63 -20.71
N LYS A 246 -20.88 -24.55 -20.33
CA LYS A 246 -19.91 -25.18 -21.23
C LYS A 246 -19.82 -26.67 -20.93
N PRO A 247 -19.36 -27.48 -21.87
CA PRO A 247 -19.15 -28.92 -21.63
C PRO A 247 -18.22 -29.14 -20.44
N MET A 248 -18.51 -30.17 -19.67
CA MET A 248 -17.59 -30.66 -18.62
C MET A 248 -16.33 -31.21 -19.24
N LEU A 249 -15.23 -31.12 -18.51
CA LEU A 249 -14.01 -31.81 -18.89
C LEU A 249 -14.21 -33.31 -18.80
N HIS A 250 -13.49 -34.06 -19.63
CA HIS A 250 -13.64 -35.53 -19.71
C HIS A 250 -13.46 -36.24 -18.35
N ASN A 251 -12.65 -35.67 -17.48
CA ASN A 251 -12.41 -36.21 -16.13
C ASN A 251 -13.45 -35.81 -15.10
N GLU A 252 -14.45 -34.99 -15.49
CA GLU A 252 -15.55 -34.57 -14.61
C GLU A 252 -16.80 -35.46 -14.80
N GLY A 253 -16.76 -36.44 -15.68
CA GLY A 253 -17.83 -37.41 -15.89
C GLY A 253 -18.55 -37.26 -17.23
N THR A 254 -19.86 -37.05 -17.21
CA THR A 254 -20.74 -37.12 -18.40
C THR A 254 -20.69 -35.91 -19.31
N ASP A 255 -21.39 -35.93 -20.43
CA ASP A 255 -21.58 -34.83 -21.37
C ASP A 255 -22.39 -33.67 -20.80
N SER A 256 -22.59 -33.64 -19.51
CA SER A 256 -23.35 -32.59 -18.84
C SER A 256 -22.67 -31.22 -19.03
N LEU A 257 -23.49 -30.18 -19.07
CA LEU A 257 -23.03 -28.82 -19.08
C LEU A 257 -22.86 -28.30 -17.66
N ARG A 258 -21.79 -27.54 -17.41
CA ARG A 258 -21.57 -26.85 -16.13
C ARG A 258 -21.58 -25.34 -16.32
N ASN A 259 -21.88 -24.61 -15.25
CA ASN A 259 -21.61 -23.18 -15.21
C ASN A 259 -20.10 -22.95 -15.29
N TYR A 260 -19.72 -21.87 -15.95
CA TYR A 260 -18.33 -21.50 -16.00
C TYR A 260 -18.15 -20.00 -15.72
N THR A 261 -16.97 -19.68 -15.23
CA THR A 261 -16.50 -18.32 -15.07
C THR A 261 -15.73 -17.92 -16.33
N GLN A 262 -16.11 -16.84 -16.94
CA GLN A 262 -15.32 -16.28 -18.03
C GLN A 262 -14.13 -15.58 -17.42
N TYR A 263 -12.98 -16.10 -17.75
CA TYR A 263 -11.73 -15.65 -17.17
C TYR A 263 -11.21 -14.42 -17.88
N ASN A 264 -10.96 -13.38 -17.11
CA ASN A 264 -10.12 -12.27 -17.51
C ASN A 264 -8.69 -12.52 -16.99
N TYR A 265 -7.70 -11.89 -17.54
CA TYR A 265 -6.34 -12.09 -17.03
C TYR A 265 -6.14 -11.38 -15.71
N GLN A 266 -5.26 -11.93 -14.89
CA GLN A 266 -4.81 -11.36 -13.64
C GLN A 266 -3.49 -10.63 -13.89
N THR A 267 -3.29 -9.54 -13.23
CA THR A 267 -2.02 -8.86 -13.13
C THR A 267 -1.54 -8.90 -11.70
N LEU A 268 -0.29 -9.30 -11.51
CA LEU A 268 0.37 -9.18 -10.22
C LEU A 268 0.88 -7.75 -10.11
N ARG A 269 0.49 -7.08 -9.03
CA ARG A 269 0.86 -5.70 -8.77
C ARG A 269 1.39 -5.61 -7.35
N ASP A 270 2.39 -4.80 -7.16
CA ASP A 270 2.98 -4.55 -5.84
C ASP A 270 2.55 -3.21 -5.23
N ASP A 271 1.58 -2.56 -5.82
CA ASP A 271 1.10 -1.23 -5.46
C ASP A 271 -0.10 -1.21 -4.48
N ILE A 272 -0.65 -2.37 -4.12
CA ILE A 272 -1.77 -2.45 -3.15
C ILE A 272 -1.30 -2.98 -1.79
N PHE A 273 -0.01 -3.12 -1.55
CA PHE A 273 0.50 -3.55 -0.27
C PHE A 273 0.79 -2.41 0.64
N MET A 274 0.72 -2.74 1.91
CA MET A 274 1.23 -1.92 2.98
C MET A 274 2.30 -2.72 3.73
N LEU A 275 3.24 -2.01 4.31
CA LEU A 275 4.05 -2.55 5.37
C LEU A 275 3.22 -2.57 6.66
N GLY A 276 3.29 -3.68 7.38
CA GLY A 276 2.59 -3.85 8.64
C GLY A 276 3.37 -4.76 9.57
N LYS A 277 2.96 -4.78 10.82
CA LYS A 277 3.31 -5.87 11.71
C LYS A 277 2.37 -7.03 11.42
N ASP A 278 2.91 -8.04 10.79
CA ASP A 278 2.15 -9.23 10.51
C ASP A 278 1.87 -10.01 11.79
N GLY A 279 0.88 -10.88 11.75
CA GLY A 279 0.44 -11.61 12.92
C GLY A 279 1.41 -12.69 13.40
N THR A 280 0.88 -13.66 14.13
CA THR A 280 1.69 -14.72 14.77
C THR A 280 2.50 -15.57 13.80
N VAL A 281 2.05 -15.71 12.54
CA VAL A 281 2.77 -16.44 11.49
C VAL A 281 4.19 -15.92 11.29
N THR A 282 4.38 -14.61 11.38
CA THR A 282 5.70 -13.98 11.22
C THR A 282 6.33 -13.55 12.54
N GLY A 283 5.70 -13.86 13.67
CA GLY A 283 6.15 -13.40 14.99
C GLY A 283 6.05 -11.89 15.18
N HIS A 284 5.01 -11.26 14.61
CA HIS A 284 4.79 -9.81 14.64
C HIS A 284 5.90 -8.97 14.02
N ARG A 285 6.64 -9.53 13.08
CA ARG A 285 7.68 -8.82 12.33
C ARG A 285 7.09 -7.90 11.27
N ILE A 286 7.84 -6.87 10.88
CA ILE A 286 7.52 -6.04 9.73
C ILE A 286 7.61 -6.87 8.45
N ALA A 287 6.53 -6.87 7.71
CA ALA A 287 6.40 -7.64 6.47
C ALA A 287 5.41 -6.93 5.53
N PRO A 288 5.41 -7.23 4.22
CA PRO A 288 4.30 -6.91 3.36
C PRO A 288 3.03 -7.57 3.88
N THR A 289 2.00 -6.76 4.11
CA THR A 289 0.70 -7.23 4.58
C THR A 289 -0.35 -6.96 3.51
N ARG A 290 -1.41 -7.76 3.54
CA ARG A 290 -2.53 -7.56 2.64
C ARG A 290 -3.41 -6.42 3.11
N SER A 291 -4.03 -5.77 2.15
CA SER A 291 -5.17 -4.92 2.39
C SER A 291 -6.27 -5.74 3.09
N THR A 292 -6.88 -5.16 4.08
CA THR A 292 -7.96 -5.77 4.86
C THR A 292 -9.34 -5.46 4.29
N CYS A 293 -9.45 -5.12 3.02
CA CYS A 293 -10.75 -4.91 2.38
C CYS A 293 -11.51 -6.24 2.25
N ALA A 294 -12.81 -6.16 2.39
CA ALA A 294 -13.67 -7.28 2.07
C ALA A 294 -13.77 -7.44 0.56
N VAL A 295 -13.55 -8.66 0.11
CA VAL A 295 -13.88 -9.06 -1.25
C VAL A 295 -15.19 -9.82 -1.20
N LEU A 296 -16.22 -9.24 -1.77
CA LEU A 296 -17.51 -9.89 -1.92
C LEU A 296 -17.53 -10.62 -3.27
N VAL A 297 -17.64 -11.92 -3.22
CA VAL A 297 -17.83 -12.76 -4.41
C VAL A 297 -19.24 -13.28 -4.38
N GLY A 298 -20.06 -12.88 -5.33
CA GLY A 298 -21.44 -13.30 -5.43
C GLY A 298 -21.72 -13.97 -6.76
N SER A 299 -22.63 -14.91 -6.76
CA SER A 299 -23.19 -15.52 -7.97
C SER A 299 -24.70 -15.58 -7.88
N GLN A 300 -25.36 -15.16 -8.93
CA GLN A 300 -26.81 -15.24 -9.04
C GLN A 300 -27.19 -16.09 -10.26
N ASN A 301 -28.35 -16.72 -10.23
CA ASN A 301 -28.93 -17.37 -11.40
C ASN A 301 -29.63 -16.32 -12.29
N GLN A 302 -30.18 -16.76 -13.44
CA GLN A 302 -30.89 -15.87 -14.35
C GLN A 302 -32.14 -15.21 -13.74
N ASN A 303 -32.71 -15.79 -12.68
CA ASN A 303 -33.83 -15.25 -11.93
C ASN A 303 -33.40 -14.27 -10.85
N ARG A 304 -32.06 -14.00 -10.75
CA ARG A 304 -31.44 -13.16 -9.72
C ARG A 304 -31.50 -13.72 -8.29
N GLU A 305 -31.71 -15.00 -8.17
CA GLU A 305 -31.59 -15.69 -6.90
C GLU A 305 -30.13 -15.96 -6.59
N TRP A 306 -29.70 -15.62 -5.39
CA TRP A 306 -28.33 -15.83 -4.98
C TRP A 306 -28.02 -17.33 -4.91
N LEU A 307 -27.04 -17.77 -5.69
CA LEU A 307 -26.49 -19.11 -5.61
C LEU A 307 -25.47 -19.21 -4.47
N TYR A 308 -24.65 -18.21 -4.35
CA TYR A 308 -23.79 -18.01 -3.19
C TYR A 308 -23.36 -16.54 -3.11
N SER A 309 -23.01 -16.14 -1.92
CA SER A 309 -22.33 -14.90 -1.62
C SER A 309 -21.25 -15.20 -0.57
N GLN A 310 -20.04 -14.79 -0.84
CA GLN A 310 -18.90 -15.07 0.02
C GLN A 310 -18.09 -13.81 0.24
N GLN A 311 -17.90 -13.45 1.48
CA GLN A 311 -16.92 -12.46 1.89
C GLN A 311 -15.55 -13.10 2.12
N GLN A 312 -14.54 -12.28 2.11
CA GLN A 312 -13.24 -12.67 2.60
C GLN A 312 -13.37 -13.15 4.05
N THR A 313 -13.00 -14.40 4.27
CA THR A 313 -13.06 -15.01 5.58
C THR A 313 -11.93 -14.51 6.48
N VAL A 314 -12.23 -14.39 7.76
CA VAL A 314 -11.26 -14.17 8.82
C VAL A 314 -11.44 -15.29 9.83
N SER A 315 -10.36 -15.97 10.18
CA SER A 315 -10.42 -17.04 11.20
C SER A 315 -10.75 -16.45 12.56
N SER A 316 -11.18 -17.33 13.49
CA SER A 316 -11.40 -16.95 14.89
C SER A 316 -10.17 -16.37 15.57
N GLU A 317 -8.98 -16.71 15.07
CA GLU A 317 -7.70 -16.19 15.53
C GLU A 317 -7.33 -14.86 14.86
N GLY A 318 -8.16 -14.35 13.96
CA GLY A 318 -7.97 -13.09 13.28
C GLY A 318 -7.06 -13.11 12.06
N TYR A 319 -6.73 -14.29 11.54
CA TYR A 319 -6.01 -14.40 10.27
C TYR A 319 -6.96 -14.22 9.10
N SER A 320 -6.44 -13.55 8.08
CA SER A 320 -7.16 -13.44 6.82
C SER A 320 -7.25 -14.81 6.14
N GLY A 321 -8.44 -15.20 5.73
CA GLY A 321 -8.69 -16.41 4.94
C GLY A 321 -8.39 -16.23 3.45
N HIS A 322 -7.64 -15.23 3.07
CA HIS A 322 -7.28 -14.95 1.69
C HIS A 322 -6.34 -16.02 1.15
N ALA A 323 -6.65 -16.58 0.00
CA ALA A 323 -5.81 -17.60 -0.65
C ALA A 323 -4.50 -17.04 -1.23
N PHE A 324 -4.42 -15.73 -1.42
CA PHE A 324 -3.25 -15.09 -2.01
C PHE A 324 -2.23 -14.69 -0.95
N SER A 325 -0.96 -14.97 -1.22
CA SER A 325 0.14 -14.49 -0.42
C SER A 325 0.32 -12.99 -0.58
N SER A 326 0.78 -12.30 0.48
CA SER A 326 1.07 -10.87 0.43
C SER A 326 2.37 -10.52 -0.32
N PHE A 327 3.11 -11.49 -0.75
CA PHE A 327 4.32 -11.35 -1.56
C PHE A 327 4.42 -12.54 -2.51
N VAL A 328 5.24 -12.41 -3.55
CA VAL A 328 5.50 -13.51 -4.48
C VAL A 328 6.71 -14.28 -3.97
N PRO A 329 6.53 -15.46 -3.34
CA PRO A 329 7.63 -16.17 -2.66
C PRO A 329 8.75 -16.61 -3.61
N HIS A 330 8.43 -16.86 -4.88
CA HIS A 330 9.40 -17.34 -5.89
C HIS A 330 9.91 -16.20 -6.78
N THR A 331 10.20 -15.08 -6.17
CA THR A 331 10.85 -13.91 -6.79
C THR A 331 12.03 -13.44 -5.95
N VAL A 332 12.63 -14.35 -5.16
CA VAL A 332 13.77 -13.99 -4.31
C VAL A 332 14.91 -13.49 -5.17
N SER A 333 15.35 -12.27 -4.93
CA SER A 333 16.48 -11.66 -5.62
C SER A 333 17.61 -11.36 -4.66
N ALA A 334 18.85 -11.58 -5.13
CA ALA A 334 20.05 -11.23 -4.39
C ALA A 334 20.51 -9.79 -4.63
N SER A 335 20.20 -9.22 -5.80
CA SER A 335 20.69 -7.90 -6.24
C SER A 335 19.58 -6.88 -6.51
N GLU A 336 18.41 -7.34 -6.93
CA GLU A 336 17.24 -6.48 -7.20
C GLU A 336 16.30 -6.46 -5.98
N THR A 337 16.85 -6.16 -4.81
CA THR A 337 16.12 -6.08 -3.56
C THR A 337 15.43 -4.73 -3.40
N LYS A 338 14.48 -4.64 -2.46
CA LYS A 338 13.97 -3.33 -2.05
C LYS A 338 15.11 -2.48 -1.50
N VAL A 339 15.09 -1.22 -1.88
CA VAL A 339 16.07 -0.22 -1.44
C VAL A 339 15.49 0.72 -0.39
N CYS A 340 16.32 1.59 0.18
CA CYS A 340 15.88 2.46 1.28
C CYS A 340 14.64 3.29 0.94
N THR A 341 14.59 3.87 -0.27
CA THR A 341 13.46 4.69 -0.72
C THR A 341 12.20 3.91 -1.10
N ASP A 342 12.25 2.57 -1.08
CA ASP A 342 11.04 1.77 -1.24
C ASP A 342 10.19 1.75 0.04
N CYS A 343 10.79 2.07 1.20
CA CYS A 343 10.13 2.02 2.50
C CYS A 343 10.24 3.31 3.33
N HIS A 344 11.19 4.18 3.03
CA HIS A 344 11.42 5.44 3.73
C HIS A 344 11.25 6.63 2.80
N VAL A 345 10.97 7.82 3.37
CA VAL A 345 10.83 9.05 2.59
C VAL A 345 12.16 9.36 1.88
N SER A 346 12.07 9.55 0.57
CA SER A 346 13.23 9.92 -0.26
C SER A 346 13.68 11.33 0.05
N LYS A 347 14.98 11.55 0.10
CA LYS A 347 15.58 12.90 0.22
C LYS A 347 15.23 13.80 -0.97
N THR A 348 14.97 13.21 -2.13
CA THR A 348 14.56 13.94 -3.34
C THR A 348 13.05 14.16 -3.43
N GLY A 349 12.26 13.63 -2.48
CA GLY A 349 10.81 13.81 -2.43
C GLY A 349 10.01 13.07 -3.51
N ASP A 350 10.63 12.13 -4.22
CA ASP A 350 10.05 11.46 -5.39
C ASP A 350 9.23 10.20 -5.08
N ASN A 351 9.01 9.88 -3.81
CA ASN A 351 8.29 8.68 -3.40
C ASN A 351 7.12 8.92 -2.42
N ASN A 352 6.68 10.18 -2.26
CA ASN A 352 5.65 10.49 -1.26
C ASN A 352 4.32 9.77 -1.51
N ALA A 353 3.88 9.67 -2.77
CA ALA A 353 2.66 8.96 -3.12
C ALA A 353 2.80 7.44 -2.88
N THR A 354 3.97 6.87 -3.15
CA THR A 354 4.27 5.46 -2.84
C THR A 354 4.26 5.23 -1.33
N MET A 355 4.84 6.14 -0.54
CA MET A 355 4.83 6.05 0.92
C MET A 355 3.41 6.15 1.49
N ALA A 356 2.57 7.03 0.94
CA ALA A 356 1.16 7.12 1.32
C ALA A 356 0.45 5.78 1.12
N GLN A 357 0.71 5.13 0.00
CA GLN A 357 0.14 3.85 -0.33
C GLN A 357 0.64 2.72 0.58
N LEU A 358 1.94 2.65 0.81
CA LEU A 358 2.54 1.63 1.67
C LEU A 358 2.05 1.71 3.11
N LEU A 359 1.86 2.91 3.61
CA LEU A 359 1.44 3.16 4.99
C LEU A 359 -0.08 3.31 5.14
N MET A 360 -0.83 3.28 4.05
CA MET A 360 -2.28 3.49 4.00
C MET A 360 -2.71 4.79 4.72
N GLN A 361 -1.93 5.84 4.56
CA GLN A 361 -2.16 7.11 5.21
C GLN A 361 -2.56 8.18 4.19
N GLY A 362 -3.82 8.59 4.24
CA GLY A 362 -4.32 9.72 3.46
C GLY A 362 -4.49 9.49 1.97
N THR A 363 -4.45 8.23 1.49
CA THR A 363 -4.69 7.93 0.09
C THR A 363 -5.98 7.14 -0.11
N ASN A 364 -6.68 7.44 -1.19
CA ASN A 364 -7.91 6.78 -1.60
C ASN A 364 -7.74 6.07 -2.95
N PHE A 365 -6.55 5.64 -3.24
CA PHE A 365 -6.23 5.14 -4.56
C PHE A 365 -7.01 3.87 -4.95
N VAL A 366 -7.43 3.05 -3.99
CA VAL A 366 -8.35 1.95 -4.22
C VAL A 366 -9.70 2.32 -3.63
N ASN A 367 -10.59 2.73 -4.50
CA ASN A 367 -11.95 3.12 -4.20
C ASN A 367 -12.86 2.39 -5.18
N PHE A 368 -13.90 1.75 -4.69
CA PHE A 368 -14.86 1.01 -5.49
C PHE A 368 -16.21 1.73 -5.48
N ILE A 369 -16.62 2.26 -6.61
CA ILE A 369 -17.87 3.01 -6.72
C ILE A 369 -19.09 2.09 -6.60
N GLY A 370 -18.98 0.86 -7.07
CA GLY A 370 -20.06 -0.11 -7.04
C GLY A 370 -21.00 0.04 -8.25
N ARG A 371 -22.22 -0.50 -8.10
CA ARG A 371 -23.22 -0.46 -9.17
C ARG A 371 -23.67 0.95 -9.49
N TYR A 372 -23.82 1.81 -8.51
CA TYR A 372 -24.34 3.17 -8.68
C TYR A 372 -23.29 4.22 -8.40
N ALA A 373 -23.17 5.18 -9.30
CA ALA A 373 -22.56 6.47 -9.00
C ALA A 373 -23.64 7.39 -8.39
N TRP A 374 -23.37 7.90 -7.21
CA TRP A 374 -24.30 8.69 -6.42
C TRP A 374 -23.96 10.17 -6.59
N VAL A 375 -24.87 10.92 -7.19
CA VAL A 375 -24.64 12.30 -7.62
C VAL A 375 -25.57 13.26 -6.86
N ALA A 376 -25.02 14.34 -6.34
CA ALA A 376 -25.78 15.48 -5.84
C ALA A 376 -26.02 16.47 -7.00
N SER A 377 -27.29 16.88 -7.20
CA SER A 377 -27.75 17.57 -8.38
C SER A 377 -28.38 18.93 -8.07
N GLY A 378 -27.84 19.63 -7.08
CA GLY A 378 -28.33 20.97 -6.72
C GLY A 378 -29.80 20.96 -6.33
N LYS A 379 -30.57 21.83 -6.93
CA LYS A 379 -32.01 22.00 -6.65
C LYS A 379 -32.84 20.79 -7.04
N GLU A 380 -32.40 19.99 -7.99
CA GLU A 380 -33.14 18.82 -8.47
C GLU A 380 -32.93 17.59 -7.56
N GLY A 381 -32.01 17.67 -6.59
CA GLY A 381 -31.85 16.66 -5.55
C GLY A 381 -30.68 15.70 -5.76
N ILE A 382 -30.94 14.40 -5.78
CA ILE A 382 -29.91 13.36 -5.83
C ILE A 382 -30.26 12.28 -6.86
N ASN A 383 -29.22 11.70 -7.43
CA ASN A 383 -29.35 10.64 -8.44
C ASN A 383 -28.46 9.47 -8.09
N ALA A 384 -28.95 8.26 -8.31
CA ALA A 384 -28.16 7.03 -8.31
C ALA A 384 -28.12 6.47 -9.72
N VAL A 385 -27.03 6.68 -10.43
CA VAL A 385 -26.88 6.29 -11.84
C VAL A 385 -26.19 4.93 -11.91
N ALA A 386 -26.82 3.94 -12.56
CA ALA A 386 -26.24 2.62 -12.75
C ALA A 386 -25.07 2.68 -13.74
N VAL A 387 -23.89 2.43 -13.26
CA VAL A 387 -22.62 2.52 -14.02
C VAL A 387 -21.98 1.17 -14.32
N THR A 388 -22.52 0.09 -13.76
CA THR A 388 -22.04 -1.28 -14.01
C THR A 388 -23.18 -2.20 -14.45
N GLU A 389 -22.81 -3.33 -14.99
CA GLU A 389 -23.77 -4.41 -15.20
C GLU A 389 -24.38 -4.89 -13.88
N ARG A 390 -25.66 -5.30 -13.94
CA ARG A 390 -26.38 -5.68 -12.72
C ARG A 390 -25.83 -6.94 -12.07
N ASP A 391 -25.51 -7.92 -12.91
CA ASP A 391 -25.07 -9.24 -12.48
C ASP A 391 -23.56 -9.29 -12.23
N GLU A 392 -22.83 -8.26 -12.65
CA GLU A 392 -21.40 -8.16 -12.46
C GLU A 392 -20.99 -6.70 -12.17
N PRO A 393 -20.94 -6.30 -10.89
CA PRO A 393 -20.66 -4.92 -10.52
C PRO A 393 -19.22 -4.46 -10.80
N GLN A 394 -18.38 -5.32 -11.33
CA GLN A 394 -17.05 -4.94 -11.82
C GLN A 394 -17.04 -4.61 -13.31
N ALA A 395 -18.07 -4.99 -14.06
CA ALA A 395 -18.21 -4.66 -15.46
C ALA A 395 -18.79 -3.25 -15.62
N VAL A 396 -17.93 -2.25 -15.54
CA VAL A 396 -18.32 -0.84 -15.79
C VAL A 396 -18.81 -0.72 -17.23
N ILE A 397 -20.01 -0.19 -17.41
CA ILE A 397 -20.67 -0.09 -18.73
C ILE A 397 -19.83 0.75 -19.69
N GLY A 398 -19.54 0.22 -20.87
CA GLY A 398 -18.67 0.83 -21.87
C GLY A 398 -17.19 0.45 -21.71
N SER A 399 -16.80 -0.23 -20.65
CA SER A 399 -15.40 -0.64 -20.41
C SER A 399 -14.97 -1.84 -21.26
N SER A 400 -13.67 -2.10 -21.27
CA SER A 400 -13.09 -3.28 -21.90
C SER A 400 -13.64 -4.58 -21.31
N LEU A 401 -13.81 -4.65 -20.01
CA LEU A 401 -14.42 -5.82 -19.36
C LEU A 401 -15.88 -5.99 -19.77
N HIS A 402 -16.65 -4.90 -19.85
CA HIS A 402 -18.04 -4.93 -20.32
C HIS A 402 -18.12 -5.48 -21.75
N LYS A 403 -17.28 -4.98 -22.65
CA LYS A 403 -17.18 -5.47 -24.04
C LYS A 403 -16.87 -6.96 -24.12
N MET A 404 -16.01 -7.45 -23.25
CA MET A 404 -15.57 -8.84 -23.27
C MET A 404 -16.58 -9.78 -22.61
N ALA A 405 -17.15 -9.39 -21.48
CA ALA A 405 -18.04 -10.24 -20.69
C ALA A 405 -19.51 -10.16 -21.12
N TYR A 406 -19.90 -9.02 -21.70
CA TYR A 406 -21.29 -8.69 -22.10
C TYR A 406 -21.30 -8.05 -23.48
N PRO A 407 -20.90 -8.77 -24.54
CA PRO A 407 -20.75 -8.18 -25.89
C PRO A 407 -22.06 -7.67 -26.50
N GLU A 408 -23.18 -8.29 -26.17
CA GLU A 408 -24.50 -7.86 -26.70
C GLU A 408 -24.95 -6.56 -26.02
N GLU A 409 -24.86 -6.48 -24.70
CA GLU A 409 -25.16 -5.29 -23.90
C GLU A 409 -24.21 -4.14 -24.25
N TYR A 410 -22.95 -4.45 -24.53
CA TYR A 410 -21.99 -3.47 -25.01
C TYR A 410 -22.40 -2.92 -26.39
N ALA A 411 -22.83 -3.78 -27.31
CA ALA A 411 -23.34 -3.33 -28.63
C ALA A 411 -24.57 -2.41 -28.50
N GLU A 412 -25.47 -2.75 -27.58
CA GLU A 412 -26.62 -1.89 -27.27
C GLU A 412 -26.21 -0.55 -26.63
N HIS A 413 -25.21 -0.56 -25.78
CA HIS A 413 -24.64 0.66 -25.19
C HIS A 413 -24.08 1.59 -26.28
N ILE A 414 -23.31 1.04 -27.22
CA ILE A 414 -22.81 1.81 -28.38
C ILE A 414 -23.95 2.36 -29.24
N LYS A 415 -24.99 1.58 -29.50
CA LYS A 415 -26.19 2.07 -30.22
C LYS A 415 -26.87 3.25 -29.51
N ARG A 416 -26.86 3.26 -28.19
CA ARG A 416 -27.34 4.37 -27.36
C ARG A 416 -26.38 5.57 -27.32
N LYS A 417 -25.29 5.56 -28.10
CA LYS A 417 -24.25 6.61 -28.13
C LYS A 417 -23.63 6.85 -26.74
N ASP A 418 -23.21 5.76 -26.14
CA ASP A 418 -22.57 5.72 -24.80
C ASP A 418 -23.48 6.22 -23.67
N ARG A 419 -24.79 6.27 -23.85
CA ARG A 419 -25.71 6.68 -22.77
C ARG A 419 -26.00 5.51 -21.85
N LEU A 420 -25.87 5.76 -20.55
CA LEU A 420 -26.35 4.87 -19.50
C LEU A 420 -27.90 4.83 -19.51
N ALA A 421 -28.47 3.69 -19.18
CA ALA A 421 -29.88 3.44 -19.35
C ALA A 421 -30.72 3.61 -18.09
N GLU A 422 -30.10 3.50 -16.91
CA GLU A 422 -30.82 3.34 -15.63
C GLU A 422 -30.31 4.33 -14.58
N ALA A 423 -31.24 5.02 -13.97
CA ALA A 423 -30.98 5.85 -12.79
C ALA A 423 -32.20 5.90 -11.89
N TYR A 424 -31.98 6.13 -10.62
CA TYR A 424 -32.98 6.44 -9.61
C TYR A 424 -32.79 7.87 -9.16
N GLU A 425 -33.86 8.65 -9.19
CA GLU A 425 -33.85 10.08 -8.90
C GLU A 425 -34.70 10.37 -7.67
N HIS A 426 -34.28 11.34 -6.89
CA HIS A 426 -35.04 11.82 -5.73
C HIS A 426 -34.86 13.31 -5.53
N THR A 427 -35.97 14.03 -5.62
CA THR A 427 -35.99 15.47 -5.36
C THR A 427 -35.84 15.74 -3.89
N THR A 428 -34.88 16.56 -3.52
CA THR A 428 -34.72 17.06 -2.16
C THR A 428 -35.39 18.41 -2.02
N HIS A 429 -35.89 18.75 -0.85
CA HIS A 429 -36.61 20.03 -0.65
C HIS A 429 -35.69 21.25 -0.68
N ASN A 430 -34.38 21.07 -0.73
CA ASN A 430 -33.37 22.11 -0.81
C ASN A 430 -32.22 21.62 -1.70
N GLU A 431 -31.19 22.45 -1.87
CA GLU A 431 -30.06 22.18 -2.74
C GLU A 431 -29.18 21.04 -2.21
N ALA A 432 -29.05 19.96 -2.94
CA ALA A 432 -28.07 18.89 -2.67
C ALA A 432 -26.69 19.32 -3.18
N LEU A 433 -25.78 19.67 -2.27
CA LEU A 433 -24.46 20.21 -2.57
C LEU A 433 -23.34 19.20 -2.39
N GLY A 434 -23.56 18.19 -1.56
CA GLY A 434 -22.60 17.13 -1.29
C GLY A 434 -23.31 15.85 -0.92
N ILE A 435 -22.72 14.71 -1.26
CA ILE A 435 -23.29 13.40 -0.96
C ILE A 435 -22.16 12.44 -0.54
N GLN A 436 -22.44 11.66 0.49
CA GLN A 436 -21.57 10.56 0.92
C GLN A 436 -22.43 9.34 1.25
N VAL A 437 -22.20 8.28 0.53
CA VAL A 437 -22.84 6.98 0.79
C VAL A 437 -22.02 6.21 1.82
N ARG A 438 -22.74 5.61 2.78
CA ARG A 438 -22.15 4.78 3.80
C ARG A 438 -23.09 3.67 4.20
N GLY A 439 -22.68 2.43 3.92
CA GLY A 439 -23.57 1.31 4.13
C GLY A 439 -24.87 1.43 3.33
N GLU A 440 -25.97 1.31 4.01
CA GLU A 440 -27.34 1.40 3.46
C GLU A 440 -27.89 2.82 3.39
N TYR A 441 -27.05 3.84 3.65
CA TYR A 441 -27.50 5.22 3.76
C TYR A 441 -26.73 6.16 2.84
N ALA A 442 -27.46 7.12 2.26
CA ALA A 442 -26.91 8.29 1.60
C ALA A 442 -27.04 9.51 2.51
N TYR A 443 -25.94 10.12 2.87
CA TYR A 443 -25.85 11.34 3.66
C TYR A 443 -25.65 12.53 2.74
N VAL A 444 -26.55 13.48 2.78
CA VAL A 444 -26.62 14.60 1.82
C VAL A 444 -26.49 15.93 2.56
N ALA A 445 -25.50 16.73 2.18
CA ALA A 445 -25.41 18.13 2.56
C ALA A 445 -26.44 18.91 1.72
N ASN A 446 -27.51 19.34 2.36
CA ASN A 446 -28.70 19.84 1.68
C ASN A 446 -28.95 21.34 1.90
N GLY A 447 -27.90 22.14 1.85
CA GLY A 447 -27.99 23.59 2.03
C GLY A 447 -28.77 23.98 3.26
N LYS A 448 -29.83 24.82 3.13
CA LYS A 448 -30.73 25.23 4.24
C LYS A 448 -31.50 24.06 4.86
N GLY A 449 -31.57 22.91 4.18
CA GLY A 449 -32.16 21.67 4.68
C GLY A 449 -31.29 20.95 5.71
N GLY A 450 -30.04 21.38 5.91
CA GLY A 450 -29.07 20.73 6.80
C GLY A 450 -28.56 19.41 6.26
N LEU A 451 -28.22 18.47 7.15
CA LEU A 451 -27.85 17.11 6.78
C LEU A 451 -29.12 16.25 6.64
N ARG A 452 -29.31 15.68 5.48
CA ARG A 452 -30.39 14.70 5.20
C ARG A 452 -29.83 13.31 5.04
N VAL A 453 -30.62 12.30 5.40
CA VAL A 453 -30.24 10.90 5.28
C VAL A 453 -31.35 10.15 4.56
N TYR A 454 -30.97 9.36 3.59
CA TYR A 454 -31.86 8.52 2.81
C TYR A 454 -31.46 7.06 2.98
N ASP A 455 -32.44 6.19 3.21
CA ASP A 455 -32.27 4.76 3.14
C ASP A 455 -32.21 4.35 1.65
N ILE A 456 -31.09 3.77 1.27
CA ILE A 456 -30.81 3.33 -0.11
C ILE A 456 -30.69 1.81 -0.23
N ALA A 457 -30.91 1.07 0.83
CA ALA A 457 -30.96 -0.39 0.77
C ALA A 457 -32.08 -0.83 -0.20
N ASN A 458 -31.76 -1.78 -1.07
CA ASN A 458 -32.68 -2.26 -2.11
C ASN A 458 -33.23 -1.14 -3.01
N ILE A 459 -32.39 -0.21 -3.38
CA ILE A 459 -32.79 0.92 -4.24
C ILE A 459 -33.49 0.49 -5.52
N ASP A 460 -33.11 -0.68 -6.06
CA ASP A 460 -33.73 -1.28 -7.24
C ASP A 460 -35.23 -1.57 -7.07
N ASN A 461 -35.67 -1.81 -5.86
CA ASN A 461 -37.04 -2.21 -5.56
C ASN A 461 -37.89 -1.06 -4.99
N LYS A 462 -37.25 -0.15 -4.26
CA LYS A 462 -37.99 0.91 -3.55
C LYS A 462 -37.53 2.34 -3.87
N GLY A 463 -36.42 2.50 -4.60
CA GLY A 463 -35.79 3.80 -4.78
C GLY A 463 -35.22 4.39 -3.47
N PHE A 464 -35.04 5.69 -3.43
CA PHE A 464 -34.69 6.43 -2.22
C PHE A 464 -35.87 6.44 -1.25
N SER A 465 -35.57 6.25 0.03
CA SER A 465 -36.58 6.34 1.09
C SER A 465 -36.12 7.30 2.18
N GLU A 466 -36.98 8.21 2.55
CA GLU A 466 -36.80 9.09 3.72
C GLU A 466 -37.09 8.37 5.02
N ARG A 467 -37.64 7.16 4.96
CA ARG A 467 -37.85 6.30 6.12
C ARG A 467 -36.66 5.38 6.28
N ILE A 468 -36.00 5.45 7.41
CA ILE A 468 -34.91 4.53 7.76
C ILE A 468 -35.57 3.22 8.24
N THR A 469 -35.85 2.33 7.29
CA THR A 469 -36.58 1.09 7.58
C THR A 469 -35.69 -0.12 7.77
N THR A 470 -34.47 -0.08 7.27
CA THR A 470 -33.51 -1.20 7.28
C THR A 470 -32.62 -1.20 8.50
N ALA A 471 -32.37 -0.05 9.12
CA ALA A 471 -31.76 -0.03 10.43
C ALA A 471 -32.76 -0.54 11.48
N PRO A 472 -32.34 -1.38 12.42
CA PRO A 472 -33.19 -1.72 13.56
C PRO A 472 -33.66 -0.43 14.20
N VAL A 473 -34.95 -0.29 14.32
CA VAL A 473 -35.57 0.91 14.87
C VAL A 473 -35.03 1.12 16.27
N SER A 474 -34.29 2.20 16.46
CA SER A 474 -33.93 2.62 17.81
C SER A 474 -35.22 2.84 18.61
N PRO A 475 -35.34 2.30 19.82
CA PRO A 475 -36.50 2.52 20.65
C PRO A 475 -36.69 4.02 20.99
N PHE A 476 -35.70 4.86 20.67
CA PHE A 476 -35.71 6.31 20.90
C PHE A 476 -36.08 7.14 19.66
N GLY A 477 -36.47 6.52 18.57
CA GLY A 477 -36.80 7.15 17.30
C GLY A 477 -35.56 7.62 16.54
N GLN A 478 -35.46 7.24 15.26
CA GLN A 478 -34.45 7.73 14.35
C GLN A 478 -34.96 8.99 13.64
N LYS A 479 -34.09 9.98 13.56
CA LYS A 479 -34.31 11.14 12.72
C LYS A 479 -33.54 10.95 11.42
N PHE A 480 -34.16 11.28 10.30
CA PHE A 480 -33.54 11.23 8.98
C PHE A 480 -32.92 12.57 8.55
N TYR A 481 -32.84 13.52 9.46
CA TYR A 481 -32.17 14.80 9.23
C TYR A 481 -31.57 15.38 10.52
N VAL A 482 -30.53 16.18 10.34
CA VAL A 482 -29.94 17.02 11.38
C VAL A 482 -29.97 18.46 10.89
N LYS A 483 -30.61 19.34 11.66
CA LYS A 483 -30.72 20.77 11.34
C LYS A 483 -29.35 21.43 11.46
N THR A 484 -28.90 22.09 10.39
CA THR A 484 -27.78 23.03 10.36
C THR A 484 -28.23 24.32 9.68
N LYS A 485 -27.42 25.36 9.68
CA LYS A 485 -27.81 26.62 9.04
C LYS A 485 -27.71 26.54 7.53
N TYR A 486 -26.60 25.96 6.98
CA TYR A 486 -26.42 25.77 5.56
C TYR A 486 -25.32 24.73 5.31
N ALA A 487 -25.68 23.48 5.19
CA ALA A 487 -24.75 22.38 4.96
C ALA A 487 -24.18 22.41 3.55
N THR A 488 -22.86 22.41 3.41
CA THR A 488 -22.14 22.51 2.13
C THR A 488 -21.46 21.20 1.73
N GLY A 489 -21.00 20.43 2.68
CA GLY A 489 -20.33 19.15 2.43
C GLY A 489 -20.48 18.20 3.61
N VAL A 490 -20.21 16.93 3.35
CA VAL A 490 -20.24 15.89 4.36
C VAL A 490 -19.02 14.99 4.18
N ALA A 491 -18.36 14.69 5.27
CA ALA A 491 -17.23 13.77 5.30
C ALA A 491 -17.45 12.67 6.33
N SER A 492 -16.95 11.52 5.99
CA SER A 492 -16.77 10.41 6.89
C SER A 492 -15.33 9.90 6.73
N PRO A 493 -14.69 9.47 7.81
CA PRO A 493 -13.33 8.96 7.69
C PRO A 493 -13.24 7.83 6.67
N SER A 494 -12.22 7.89 5.82
CA SER A 494 -12.05 6.90 4.75
C SER A 494 -11.21 5.70 5.18
N THR A 495 -10.37 5.90 6.18
CA THR A 495 -9.42 4.91 6.68
C THR A 495 -9.73 4.59 8.12
N LEU A 496 -9.73 3.32 8.47
CA LEU A 496 -9.91 2.90 9.85
C LEU A 496 -8.60 3.11 10.64
N ALA A 497 -8.52 4.18 11.40
CA ALA A 497 -7.38 4.44 12.25
C ALA A 497 -7.49 3.64 13.56
N VAL A 498 -6.43 2.96 13.92
CA VAL A 498 -6.31 2.36 15.25
C VAL A 498 -6.18 3.50 16.27
N ASP A 499 -6.89 3.39 17.40
CA ASP A 499 -6.78 4.38 18.47
C ASP A 499 -5.34 4.39 19.02
N PRO A 500 -4.59 5.50 18.90
CA PRO A 500 -3.21 5.57 19.41
C PRO A 500 -3.15 5.49 20.94
N LEU A 501 -4.25 5.80 21.63
CA LEU A 501 -4.35 5.73 23.07
C LEU A 501 -5.02 4.43 23.56
N ARG A 502 -5.26 3.47 22.68
CA ARG A 502 -6.00 2.24 22.99
C ARG A 502 -5.51 1.53 24.25
N LYS A 503 -4.18 1.51 24.48
CA LYS A 503 -3.58 0.89 25.66
C LYS A 503 -3.82 1.63 26.97
N LYS A 504 -4.19 2.89 26.87
CA LYS A 504 -4.42 3.76 28.03
C LYS A 504 -5.90 3.86 28.39
N ARG A 505 -6.79 3.22 27.65
CA ARG A 505 -8.22 3.23 27.88
C ARG A 505 -8.64 2.00 28.68
N PRO A 506 -9.25 2.17 29.87
CA PRO A 506 -9.63 1.07 30.75
C PRO A 506 -10.52 0.03 30.06
N GLU A 507 -11.46 0.47 29.22
CA GLU A 507 -12.37 -0.39 28.47
C GLU A 507 -11.66 -1.30 27.44
N ASN A 508 -10.43 -1.00 27.11
CA ASN A 508 -9.64 -1.73 26.13
C ASN A 508 -8.60 -2.65 26.75
N GLU A 509 -8.33 -2.52 28.05
CA GLU A 509 -7.33 -3.32 28.74
C GLU A 509 -7.64 -4.83 28.65
N GLU A 510 -8.89 -5.18 28.84
CA GLU A 510 -9.32 -6.57 28.70
C GLU A 510 -9.22 -7.07 27.25
N ALA A 511 -9.53 -6.24 26.26
CA ALA A 511 -9.41 -6.57 24.85
C ALA A 511 -7.96 -6.75 24.41
N GLU A 512 -7.05 -5.97 24.96
CA GLU A 512 -5.60 -6.11 24.71
C GLU A 512 -5.04 -7.42 25.31
N ASN A 513 -5.47 -7.75 26.51
CA ASN A 513 -5.04 -8.98 27.17
C ASN A 513 -5.44 -10.23 26.38
N ARG A 514 -6.51 -10.17 25.62
CA ARG A 514 -6.95 -11.23 24.70
C ARG A 514 -6.23 -11.16 23.34
N ASP A 515 -5.50 -10.10 23.05
CA ASP A 515 -4.77 -9.86 21.79
C ASP A 515 -5.62 -10.06 20.51
N ASP A 516 -6.95 -9.93 20.65
CA ASP A 516 -7.92 -10.21 19.59
C ASP A 516 -8.69 -8.97 19.07
N LYS A 517 -8.53 -7.83 19.72
CA LYS A 517 -9.20 -6.59 19.33
C LYS A 517 -8.27 -5.40 19.34
N GLN A 518 -8.45 -4.56 18.35
CA GLN A 518 -7.86 -3.22 18.33
C GLN A 518 -9.00 -2.21 18.33
N PRO A 519 -9.11 -1.36 19.34
CA PRO A 519 -10.16 -0.37 19.42
C PRO A 519 -10.16 0.55 18.21
N ILE A 520 -11.33 0.75 17.65
CA ILE A 520 -11.55 1.72 16.58
C ILE A 520 -11.52 3.11 17.19
N HIS A 521 -10.84 4.04 16.54
CA HIS A 521 -10.79 5.41 16.99
C HIS A 521 -12.18 6.07 16.96
N LEU A 522 -12.50 6.92 17.95
CA LEU A 522 -13.80 7.61 18.06
C LEU A 522 -14.19 8.39 16.81
N ILE A 523 -13.23 8.87 16.03
CA ILE A 523 -13.46 9.61 14.79
C ILE A 523 -14.41 8.89 13.82
N TYR A 524 -14.42 7.56 13.85
CA TYR A 524 -15.26 6.73 12.98
C TYR A 524 -16.73 6.70 13.37
N GLY A 525 -17.06 7.19 14.51
CA GLY A 525 -18.41 7.18 15.00
C GLY A 525 -19.22 8.36 14.62
N PHE A 526 -18.63 9.32 14.05
CA PHE A 526 -19.26 10.58 13.73
C PHE A 526 -19.22 10.85 12.24
N LEU A 527 -20.21 11.60 11.78
CA LEU A 527 -20.18 12.31 10.52
C LEU A 527 -19.77 13.75 10.77
N TYR A 528 -19.10 14.32 9.83
CA TYR A 528 -18.57 15.67 9.87
C TYR A 528 -19.17 16.46 8.71
N VAL A 529 -19.87 17.54 9.05
CA VAL A 529 -20.56 18.38 8.08
C VAL A 529 -19.90 19.74 8.06
N SER A 530 -19.46 20.19 6.88
CA SER A 530 -19.11 21.59 6.68
C SER A 530 -20.40 22.41 6.54
N ASP A 531 -20.50 23.50 7.28
CA ASP A 531 -21.63 24.43 7.22
C ASP A 531 -21.13 25.85 7.03
N LYS A 532 -21.71 26.55 6.07
CA LYS A 532 -21.28 27.88 5.66
C LYS A 532 -21.24 28.88 6.83
N TYR A 533 -22.12 28.73 7.83
CA TYR A 533 -22.27 29.69 8.94
C TYR A 533 -21.89 29.10 10.30
N GLU A 534 -21.95 27.78 10.44
CA GLU A 534 -21.67 27.11 11.71
C GLU A 534 -20.27 26.44 11.72
N GLY A 535 -19.56 26.46 10.56
CA GLY A 535 -18.23 25.86 10.41
C GLY A 535 -18.30 24.35 10.38
N LEU A 536 -17.82 23.68 11.41
CA LEU A 536 -17.85 22.22 11.51
C LEU A 536 -19.01 21.76 12.42
N VAL A 537 -19.89 20.94 11.87
CA VAL A 537 -20.95 20.29 12.66
C VAL A 537 -20.64 18.81 12.80
N VAL A 538 -20.52 18.33 14.02
CA VAL A 538 -20.30 16.93 14.36
C VAL A 538 -21.63 16.25 14.65
N VAL A 539 -21.89 15.16 13.95
CA VAL A 539 -23.15 14.40 14.03
C VAL A 539 -22.90 13.02 14.61
N GLY A 540 -23.53 12.72 15.73
CA GLY A 540 -23.39 11.48 16.50
C GLY A 540 -23.95 11.65 17.90
N ASP A 541 -23.85 10.65 18.78
CA ASP A 541 -24.36 10.74 20.15
C ASP A 541 -23.27 11.23 21.13
N LYS A 542 -23.48 12.44 21.65
CA LYS A 542 -22.59 13.07 22.62
C LYS A 542 -22.69 12.45 24.04
N GLU A 543 -23.86 11.98 24.43
CA GLU A 543 -24.15 11.63 25.82
C GLU A 543 -23.61 10.26 26.22
N LYS A 544 -23.48 9.36 25.25
CA LYS A 544 -23.04 7.98 25.50
C LYS A 544 -21.55 7.75 25.31
N GLY A 545 -20.81 8.76 24.81
CA GLY A 545 -19.39 8.61 24.48
C GLY A 545 -19.11 7.51 23.45
N VAL A 546 -20.16 6.92 22.92
CA VAL A 546 -20.16 5.78 22.00
C VAL A 546 -20.64 6.27 20.65
N VAL A 547 -19.87 6.00 19.74
CA VAL A 547 -19.97 6.21 18.36
C VAL A 547 -21.02 5.41 17.67
N THR A 548 -21.76 5.99 16.81
CA THR A 548 -23.05 5.44 16.60
C THR A 548 -23.52 5.23 15.17
N LEU A 549 -23.13 6.05 14.22
CA LEU A 549 -23.73 5.93 12.88
C LEU A 549 -23.05 4.95 11.96
N LEU A 550 -21.82 4.53 12.27
CA LEU A 550 -20.98 3.79 11.33
C LEU A 550 -20.38 2.51 11.91
N ASP A 551 -20.68 2.15 13.13
CA ASP A 551 -20.14 0.97 13.80
C ASP A 551 -20.96 -0.30 13.58
N GLY A 552 -22.07 -0.18 12.84
CA GLY A 552 -22.95 -1.31 12.55
C GLY A 552 -23.81 -1.77 13.74
N ASN A 553 -23.75 -1.10 14.89
CA ASN A 553 -24.57 -1.43 16.02
C ASN A 553 -25.91 -0.69 15.96
N PRO A 554 -27.01 -1.39 15.69
CA PRO A 554 -28.32 -0.77 15.54
C PRO A 554 -28.87 -0.12 16.81
N ARG A 555 -28.34 -0.48 17.97
CA ARG A 555 -28.81 0.05 19.25
C ARG A 555 -28.33 1.47 19.55
N ASN A 556 -27.29 1.91 18.85
CA ASN A 556 -26.68 3.22 19.03
C ASN A 556 -26.60 4.06 17.74
N ASN A 557 -27.35 3.66 16.72
CA ASN A 557 -27.38 4.32 15.41
C ASN A 557 -28.29 5.58 15.45
N PHE A 558 -27.82 6.66 16.05
CA PHE A 558 -28.60 7.90 16.22
C PHE A 558 -28.06 9.05 15.37
N LEU A 559 -28.97 9.70 14.65
CA LEU A 559 -28.72 10.97 14.00
C LEU A 559 -28.98 12.11 14.99
N LYS A 560 -27.98 12.48 15.77
CA LYS A 560 -28.01 13.61 16.68
C LYS A 560 -26.90 14.60 16.32
N ARG A 561 -27.20 15.87 16.48
CA ARG A 561 -26.18 16.90 16.45
C ARG A 561 -25.41 16.87 17.77
N ALA A 562 -24.17 16.43 17.73
CA ALA A 562 -23.28 16.38 18.89
C ALA A 562 -22.83 17.78 19.29
N LEU A 563 -22.29 18.54 18.33
CA LEU A 563 -21.84 19.92 18.54
C LEU A 563 -21.70 20.67 17.21
N ALA A 564 -21.51 21.98 17.30
CA ALA A 564 -20.95 22.81 16.24
C ALA A 564 -19.67 23.48 16.76
N PHE A 565 -18.70 23.61 15.88
CA PHE A 565 -17.41 24.16 16.18
C PHE A 565 -17.01 25.21 15.12
N ASN A 566 -16.98 26.46 15.56
CA ASN A 566 -16.57 27.61 14.74
C ASN A 566 -16.01 28.72 15.65
N PRO A 567 -14.81 28.49 16.22
CA PRO A 567 -14.22 29.42 17.16
C PRO A 567 -13.98 30.79 16.49
N GLU A 568 -14.57 31.83 17.06
CA GLU A 568 -14.43 33.22 16.60
C GLU A 568 -14.71 33.43 15.11
N GLY A 569 -15.57 32.57 14.51
CA GLY A 569 -15.88 32.64 13.08
C GLY A 569 -14.72 32.21 12.16
N ALA A 570 -13.76 31.44 12.67
CA ALA A 570 -12.61 31.00 11.89
C ALA A 570 -12.99 30.10 10.72
N LEU A 571 -14.11 29.40 10.81
CA LEU A 571 -14.60 28.47 9.79
C LEU A 571 -15.81 29.04 9.00
N ASN A 572 -16.06 30.35 9.06
CA ASN A 572 -17.11 30.95 8.23
C ASN A 572 -16.85 30.68 6.76
N GLY A 573 -17.92 30.44 5.99
CA GLY A 573 -17.80 30.09 4.57
C GLY A 573 -17.33 28.67 4.31
N ALA A 574 -17.34 27.78 5.33
CA ALA A 574 -16.91 26.39 5.12
C ALA A 574 -17.62 25.76 3.93
N SER A 575 -16.85 25.32 2.93
CA SER A 575 -17.34 24.82 1.64
C SER A 575 -17.02 23.35 1.39
N SER A 576 -15.86 22.88 1.77
CA SER A 576 -15.43 21.49 1.60
C SER A 576 -14.72 20.98 2.85
N ILE A 577 -14.79 19.69 3.08
CA ILE A 577 -14.17 19.02 4.21
C ILE A 577 -13.56 17.68 3.83
N THR A 578 -12.34 17.45 4.25
CA THR A 578 -11.65 16.15 4.13
C THR A 578 -11.08 15.74 5.48
N ILE A 579 -11.26 14.48 5.84
CA ILE A 579 -10.66 13.89 7.04
C ILE A 579 -9.44 13.06 6.64
N ALA A 580 -8.30 13.38 7.24
CA ALA A 580 -7.09 12.60 7.09
C ALA A 580 -6.40 12.41 8.45
N GLY A 581 -6.17 11.15 8.82
CA GLY A 581 -5.76 10.81 10.17
C GLY A 581 -6.80 11.28 11.19
N VAL A 582 -6.36 12.03 12.18
CA VAL A 582 -7.24 12.63 13.21
C VAL A 582 -7.50 14.13 12.98
N TYR A 583 -7.29 14.60 11.77
CA TYR A 583 -7.47 16.00 11.42
C TYR A 583 -8.56 16.19 10.35
N ALA A 584 -9.36 17.23 10.52
CA ALA A 584 -10.20 17.75 9.45
C ALA A 584 -9.49 18.93 8.76
N TYR A 585 -9.50 18.89 7.45
CA TYR A 585 -9.05 19.97 6.57
C TYR A 585 -10.29 20.58 5.95
N ILE A 586 -10.51 21.86 6.18
CA ILE A 586 -11.74 22.56 5.81
C ILE A 586 -11.40 23.81 5.01
N THR A 587 -11.92 23.91 3.79
CA THR A 587 -11.85 25.15 3.02
C THR A 587 -12.90 26.13 3.53
N CYS A 588 -12.53 27.39 3.73
CA CYS A 588 -13.40 28.43 4.26
C CYS A 588 -13.00 29.81 3.76
N ASP A 589 -13.78 30.86 4.07
CA ASP A 589 -13.52 32.24 3.60
C ASP A 589 -12.10 32.75 3.97
N LYS A 590 -11.57 32.27 5.09
CA LYS A 590 -10.23 32.66 5.57
C LYS A 590 -9.10 31.83 4.95
N GLY A 591 -9.41 30.80 4.15
CA GLY A 591 -8.43 29.92 3.56
C GLY A 591 -8.61 28.44 3.93
N LEU A 592 -7.54 27.73 4.27
CA LEU A 592 -7.56 26.33 4.70
C LEU A 592 -7.44 26.25 6.22
N ALA A 593 -8.50 25.79 6.87
CA ALA A 593 -8.50 25.52 8.30
C ALA A 593 -8.14 24.05 8.61
N ILE A 594 -7.31 23.82 9.60
CA ILE A 594 -6.96 22.48 10.12
C ILE A 594 -7.51 22.36 11.54
N VAL A 595 -8.36 21.36 11.76
CA VAL A 595 -9.02 21.08 13.03
C VAL A 595 -8.60 19.70 13.54
N ASN A 596 -8.12 19.65 14.77
CA ASN A 596 -7.79 18.38 15.42
C ASN A 596 -9.08 17.73 15.94
N LEU A 597 -9.34 16.51 15.49
CA LEU A 597 -10.47 15.65 15.81
C LEU A 597 -10.04 14.42 16.62
N ASN A 598 -8.87 14.41 17.25
CA ASN A 598 -8.46 13.28 18.09
C ASN A 598 -9.51 12.99 19.18
N ASN A 599 -10.16 14.02 19.69
CA ASN A 599 -11.43 13.89 20.39
C ASN A 599 -12.51 14.64 19.61
N PRO A 600 -13.36 13.95 18.83
CA PRO A 600 -14.40 14.59 18.03
C PRO A 600 -15.44 15.39 18.84
N LEU A 601 -15.57 15.09 20.13
CA LEU A 601 -16.47 15.79 21.05
C LEU A 601 -15.84 17.03 21.71
N ALA A 602 -14.54 17.24 21.50
CA ALA A 602 -13.80 18.41 21.92
C ALA A 602 -12.78 18.81 20.83
N PRO A 603 -13.25 19.16 19.61
CA PRO A 603 -12.36 19.57 18.55
C PRO A 603 -11.57 20.82 18.90
N SER A 604 -10.38 20.96 18.34
CA SER A 604 -9.58 22.17 18.52
C SER A 604 -9.07 22.69 17.18
N LEU A 605 -9.11 24.00 17.00
CA LEU A 605 -8.54 24.65 15.83
C LEU A 605 -7.02 24.64 15.97
N VAL A 606 -6.34 24.04 14.99
CA VAL A 606 -4.89 24.02 14.93
C VAL A 606 -4.40 25.33 14.32
N THR A 607 -4.85 25.64 13.12
CA THR A 607 -4.48 26.86 12.39
C THR A 607 -5.44 27.11 11.23
N VAL A 608 -5.34 28.32 10.66
CA VAL A 608 -5.92 28.69 9.39
C VAL A 608 -4.80 29.26 8.51
N LEU A 609 -4.58 28.65 7.36
CA LEU A 609 -3.66 29.14 6.33
C LEU A 609 -4.42 30.06 5.37
N SER A 610 -3.97 31.31 5.24
CA SER A 610 -4.65 32.38 4.48
C SER A 610 -4.11 32.58 3.06
N GLU A 611 -3.18 31.75 2.61
CA GLU A 611 -2.51 31.89 1.31
C GLU A 611 -3.37 31.36 0.12
N PHE A 612 -4.65 31.18 0.32
CA PHE A 612 -5.59 30.69 -0.69
C PHE A 612 -6.63 31.74 -1.05
N LYS A 613 -6.94 31.83 -2.35
CA LYS A 613 -7.98 32.69 -2.87
C LYS A 613 -9.26 31.91 -3.11
N ASN A 614 -10.26 32.10 -2.23
CA ASN A 614 -11.54 31.40 -2.32
C ASN A 614 -11.35 29.88 -2.55
N PRO A 615 -10.77 29.13 -1.59
CA PRO A 615 -10.47 27.72 -1.79
C PRO A 615 -11.72 26.87 -1.96
N HIS A 616 -11.71 25.96 -2.95
CA HIS A 616 -12.84 25.15 -3.34
C HIS A 616 -12.82 23.78 -2.67
N ALA A 617 -11.68 23.07 -2.73
CA ALA A 617 -11.57 21.72 -2.20
C ALA A 617 -10.17 21.41 -1.67
N VAL A 618 -10.08 20.38 -0.83
CA VAL A 618 -8.84 19.87 -0.28
C VAL A 618 -8.86 18.36 -0.24
N GLN A 619 -7.74 17.74 -0.62
CA GLN A 619 -7.47 16.31 -0.44
C GLN A 619 -6.08 16.11 0.15
N VAL A 620 -5.93 15.10 0.98
CA VAL A 620 -4.67 14.81 1.66
C VAL A 620 -4.13 13.45 1.22
N GLN A 621 -2.85 13.42 0.88
CA GLN A 621 -2.13 12.20 0.63
C GLN A 621 -0.81 12.22 1.39
N PHE A 622 -0.67 11.28 2.32
CA PHE A 622 0.49 11.11 3.19
C PHE A 622 0.79 12.39 3.97
N ARG A 623 1.79 13.15 3.58
CA ARG A 623 2.23 14.36 4.27
C ARG A 623 1.96 15.66 3.50
N TYR A 624 1.12 15.59 2.48
CA TYR A 624 0.75 16.73 1.67
C TYR A 624 -0.76 16.90 1.56
N ALA A 625 -1.21 18.12 1.71
CA ALA A 625 -2.57 18.51 1.34
C ALA A 625 -2.52 19.27 0.01
N PHE A 626 -3.40 18.90 -0.89
CA PHE A 626 -3.59 19.50 -2.20
C PHE A 626 -4.87 20.30 -2.16
N VAL A 627 -4.77 21.59 -2.42
CA VAL A 627 -5.89 22.54 -2.31
C VAL A 627 -6.11 23.21 -3.66
N THR A 628 -7.35 23.18 -4.12
CA THR A 628 -7.77 23.95 -5.30
C THR A 628 -8.36 25.28 -4.86
N ASP A 629 -8.03 26.33 -5.57
CA ASP A 629 -8.56 27.69 -5.39
C ASP A 629 -8.69 28.41 -6.74
N GLU A 630 -9.07 29.68 -6.75
CA GLU A 630 -9.22 30.48 -8.00
C GLU A 630 -7.92 30.59 -8.83
N GLU A 631 -6.76 30.35 -8.25
CA GLU A 631 -5.46 30.40 -8.96
C GLU A 631 -5.06 29.03 -9.53
N GLY A 632 -5.64 27.94 -9.01
CA GLY A 632 -5.35 26.59 -9.46
C GLY A 632 -5.14 25.60 -8.33
N LEU A 633 -4.12 24.74 -8.42
CA LEU A 633 -3.75 23.75 -7.42
C LEU A 633 -2.51 24.21 -6.65
N LYS A 634 -2.60 24.21 -5.32
CA LYS A 634 -1.50 24.50 -4.39
C LYS A 634 -1.27 23.31 -3.45
N VAL A 635 -0.04 23.16 -2.98
CA VAL A 635 0.35 22.06 -2.09
C VAL A 635 0.81 22.58 -0.74
N VAL A 636 0.33 21.94 0.31
CA VAL A 636 0.69 22.24 1.71
C VAL A 636 1.44 21.06 2.30
N ASP A 637 2.58 21.29 2.90
CA ASP A 637 3.27 20.29 3.73
C ASP A 637 2.55 20.20 5.09
N VAL A 638 1.93 19.06 5.33
CA VAL A 638 1.21 18.71 6.57
C VAL A 638 1.89 17.57 7.31
N THR A 639 3.20 17.39 7.12
CA THR A 639 4.00 16.42 7.86
C THR A 639 3.81 16.58 9.37
N LEU A 640 3.76 17.82 9.82
CA LEU A 640 3.39 18.21 11.17
C LEU A 640 2.12 19.07 11.06
N PRO A 641 0.94 18.50 11.21
CA PRO A 641 -0.31 19.26 11.03
C PRO A 641 -0.46 20.47 11.95
N GLU A 642 0.26 20.50 13.07
CA GLU A 642 0.33 21.63 13.98
C GLU A 642 1.22 22.78 13.45
N LYS A 643 2.01 22.54 12.44
CA LYS A 643 2.93 23.49 11.79
C LYS A 643 2.90 23.33 10.27
N PRO A 644 1.73 23.46 9.65
CA PRO A 644 1.61 23.31 8.20
C PRO A 644 2.23 24.50 7.50
N ARG A 645 2.66 24.28 6.26
CA ARG A 645 3.20 25.37 5.42
C ARG A 645 2.84 25.17 3.95
N VAL A 646 2.43 26.21 3.29
CA VAL A 646 2.27 26.19 1.83
C VAL A 646 3.67 26.07 1.20
N ILE A 647 3.81 25.18 0.25
CA ILE A 647 5.09 24.94 -0.43
C ILE A 647 5.28 26.01 -1.49
N GLU A 648 6.35 26.81 -1.34
CA GLU A 648 6.71 27.85 -2.30
C GLU A 648 6.98 27.22 -3.67
N GLY A 649 6.39 27.80 -4.73
CA GLY A 649 6.53 27.32 -6.09
C GLY A 649 5.71 26.07 -6.44
N SER A 650 4.81 25.61 -5.54
CA SER A 650 3.91 24.50 -5.82
C SER A 650 2.63 24.88 -6.55
N LEU A 651 2.39 26.18 -6.79
CA LEU A 651 1.22 26.62 -7.54
C LEU A 651 1.26 26.06 -8.97
N LEU A 652 0.26 25.27 -9.31
CA LEU A 652 -0.04 24.86 -10.66
C LEU A 652 -1.26 25.64 -11.16
N PRO A 653 -1.11 26.59 -12.08
CA PRO A 653 -2.22 27.38 -12.57
C PRO A 653 -3.26 26.51 -13.31
N LEU A 654 -4.52 26.60 -12.89
CA LEU A 654 -5.67 25.99 -13.54
C LEU A 654 -6.82 27.01 -13.48
N ALA A 655 -7.38 27.36 -14.62
CA ALA A 655 -8.28 28.50 -14.73
C ALA A 655 -9.63 28.35 -13.98
N ASP A 656 -10.09 27.11 -13.73
CA ASP A 656 -11.40 26.81 -13.16
C ASP A 656 -11.33 25.51 -12.36
N ALA A 657 -10.44 25.48 -11.38
CA ALA A 657 -10.19 24.30 -10.54
C ALA A 657 -11.26 24.16 -9.44
N HIS A 658 -12.03 23.09 -9.48
CA HIS A 658 -13.04 22.72 -8.51
C HIS A 658 -12.55 21.58 -7.59
N HIS A 659 -13.35 20.51 -7.45
CA HIS A 659 -12.96 19.38 -6.62
C HIS A 659 -11.90 18.51 -7.28
N LEU A 660 -11.18 17.75 -6.44
CA LEU A 660 -10.11 16.87 -6.88
C LEU A 660 -10.15 15.52 -6.19
N TYR A 661 -9.51 14.54 -6.81
CA TYR A 661 -9.29 13.22 -6.25
C TYR A 661 -7.84 12.76 -6.44
N LEU A 662 -7.22 12.25 -5.39
CA LEU A 662 -5.85 11.75 -5.43
C LEU A 662 -5.84 10.23 -5.61
N ALA A 663 -5.14 9.77 -6.63
CA ALA A 663 -4.95 8.35 -6.87
C ALA A 663 -3.51 8.08 -7.30
N ARG A 664 -2.76 7.40 -6.46
CA ARG A 664 -1.35 7.06 -6.70
C ARG A 664 -0.49 8.32 -6.92
N THR A 665 0.21 8.41 -8.08
CA THR A 665 1.04 9.58 -8.40
C THR A 665 0.28 10.65 -9.19
N TYR A 666 -1.04 10.56 -9.26
CA TYR A 666 -1.84 11.53 -10.01
C TYR A 666 -2.93 12.18 -9.15
N ALA A 667 -3.09 13.48 -9.34
CA ALA A 667 -4.28 14.19 -8.92
C ALA A 667 -5.18 14.41 -10.13
N TYR A 668 -6.44 14.10 -9.97
CA TYR A 668 -7.49 14.32 -10.96
C TYR A 668 -8.30 15.52 -10.50
N VAL A 669 -8.26 16.61 -11.25
CA VAL A 669 -8.91 17.87 -10.89
C VAL A 669 -10.03 18.16 -11.86
N ALA A 670 -11.22 18.38 -11.34
CA ALA A 670 -12.34 18.90 -12.12
C ALA A 670 -12.03 20.37 -12.46
N ALA A 671 -11.83 20.65 -13.75
CA ALA A 671 -11.33 21.94 -14.25
C ALA A 671 -12.39 22.65 -15.12
N GLY A 672 -13.64 22.64 -14.65
CA GLY A 672 -14.76 23.36 -15.25
C GLY A 672 -14.84 23.16 -16.77
N LYS A 673 -14.69 24.25 -17.51
CA LYS A 673 -14.78 24.25 -18.97
C LYS A 673 -13.68 23.46 -19.68
N GLU A 674 -12.55 23.26 -19.03
CA GLU A 674 -11.43 22.51 -19.59
C GLU A 674 -11.54 20.99 -19.35
N GLY A 675 -12.56 20.57 -18.59
CA GLY A 675 -12.85 19.17 -18.31
C GLY A 675 -12.04 18.62 -17.14
N LEU A 676 -11.26 17.57 -17.35
CA LEU A 676 -10.48 16.87 -16.32
C LEU A 676 -8.99 17.16 -16.50
N ALA A 677 -8.38 17.80 -15.52
CA ALA A 677 -6.92 17.95 -15.47
C ALA A 677 -6.32 16.73 -14.74
N ILE A 678 -5.43 16.01 -15.41
CA ILE A 678 -4.64 14.92 -14.85
C ILE A 678 -3.26 15.49 -14.52
N VAL A 679 -2.95 15.56 -13.23
CA VAL A 679 -1.74 16.20 -12.71
C VAL A 679 -0.81 15.16 -12.14
N ASP A 680 0.43 15.12 -12.61
CA ASP A 680 1.49 14.29 -12.01
C ASP A 680 1.94 14.95 -10.69
N ILE A 681 1.76 14.21 -9.60
CA ILE A 681 2.11 14.60 -8.24
C ILE A 681 3.15 13.65 -7.62
N GLU A 682 3.92 12.94 -8.43
CA GLU A 682 5.02 12.11 -7.93
C GLU A 682 6.00 12.94 -7.08
N LYS A 683 6.21 14.19 -7.49
CA LYS A 683 6.91 15.21 -6.71
C LYS A 683 5.92 16.28 -6.27
N PRO A 684 5.28 16.13 -5.12
CA PRO A 684 4.24 17.04 -4.68
C PRO A 684 4.66 18.52 -4.62
N GLU A 685 5.95 18.78 -4.38
CA GLU A 685 6.50 20.14 -4.34
C GLU A 685 6.54 20.82 -5.72
N LYS A 686 6.41 20.04 -6.79
CA LYS A 686 6.45 20.50 -8.18
C LYS A 686 5.44 19.78 -9.04
N PRO A 687 4.14 19.97 -8.75
CA PRO A 687 3.09 19.34 -9.54
C PRO A 687 3.13 19.85 -10.98
N LYS A 688 2.77 18.99 -11.93
CA LYS A 688 2.72 19.38 -13.35
C LYS A 688 1.51 18.77 -14.04
N VAL A 689 0.90 19.48 -14.98
CA VAL A 689 -0.14 18.92 -15.82
C VAL A 689 0.47 17.84 -16.69
N GLU A 690 0.01 16.60 -16.52
CA GLU A 690 0.35 15.50 -17.42
C GLU A 690 -0.54 15.52 -18.65
N MET A 691 -1.83 15.87 -18.47
CA MET A 691 -2.81 15.89 -19.55
C MET A 691 -4.07 16.67 -19.15
N MET A 692 -4.62 17.42 -20.11
CA MET A 692 -6.01 17.92 -20.06
C MET A 692 -6.89 17.00 -20.89
N PHE A 693 -8.00 16.55 -20.34
CA PHE A 693 -8.93 15.63 -21.00
C PHE A 693 -10.37 16.15 -20.92
N ASN A 694 -10.96 16.45 -22.05
CA ASN A 694 -12.33 16.96 -22.13
C ASN A 694 -13.29 16.04 -22.94
N GLY A 695 -12.87 14.81 -23.25
CA GLY A 695 -13.69 13.85 -23.99
C GLY A 695 -14.12 14.35 -25.39
N GLY A 696 -13.29 15.15 -26.06
CA GLY A 696 -13.63 15.77 -27.34
C GLY A 696 -14.66 16.90 -27.21
N GLY A 697 -14.61 17.65 -26.10
CA GLY A 697 -15.50 18.75 -25.76
C GLY A 697 -16.81 18.35 -25.09
N LYS A 698 -16.99 17.08 -24.77
CA LYS A 698 -18.19 16.57 -24.06
C LYS A 698 -18.16 16.82 -22.56
N ILE A 699 -16.97 16.99 -21.95
CA ILE A 699 -16.77 17.37 -20.56
C ILE A 699 -16.35 18.84 -20.57
N ASN A 700 -17.22 19.73 -20.15
CA ASN A 700 -16.99 21.18 -20.26
C ASN A 700 -17.65 22.00 -19.14
N ASP A 701 -18.04 21.33 -18.06
CA ASP A 701 -18.62 21.94 -16.86
C ASP A 701 -18.28 21.07 -15.62
N ALA A 702 -17.02 20.63 -15.51
CA ALA A 702 -16.59 19.67 -14.50
C ALA A 702 -16.51 20.30 -13.11
N HIS A 703 -17.30 19.81 -12.14
CA HIS A 703 -17.38 20.28 -10.77
C HIS A 703 -16.71 19.32 -9.76
N ASP A 704 -16.89 18.02 -9.94
CA ASP A 704 -16.31 17.03 -9.02
C ASP A 704 -15.85 15.80 -9.80
N VAL A 705 -14.89 15.10 -9.21
CA VAL A 705 -14.35 13.85 -9.73
C VAL A 705 -14.11 12.85 -8.62
N LYS A 706 -14.47 11.60 -8.85
CA LYS A 706 -14.05 10.47 -8.02
C LYS A 706 -13.42 9.40 -8.91
N VAL A 707 -12.35 8.80 -8.41
CA VAL A 707 -11.66 7.72 -9.12
C VAL A 707 -11.96 6.40 -8.45
N GLY A 708 -12.39 5.43 -9.23
CA GLY A 708 -12.67 4.08 -8.77
C GLY A 708 -11.84 3.05 -9.52
N MET A 709 -11.51 1.96 -8.84
CA MET A 709 -10.76 0.84 -9.38
C MET A 709 -11.59 -0.44 -9.32
N THR A 710 -11.66 -1.15 -10.41
CA THR A 710 -12.27 -2.48 -10.48
C THR A 710 -11.68 -3.29 -11.62
N ALA A 711 -11.61 -4.60 -11.49
CA ALA A 711 -11.11 -5.53 -12.51
C ALA A 711 -9.80 -5.07 -13.17
N ASN A 712 -8.84 -4.61 -12.37
CA ASN A 712 -7.55 -4.06 -12.82
C ASN A 712 -7.64 -2.81 -13.73
N SER A 713 -8.80 -2.19 -13.78
CA SER A 713 -9.05 -0.96 -14.54
C SER A 713 -9.31 0.20 -13.59
N LEU A 714 -9.03 1.40 -14.06
CA LEU A 714 -9.23 2.63 -13.29
C LEU A 714 -10.20 3.54 -14.04
N PHE A 715 -11.16 4.08 -13.32
CA PHE A 715 -12.22 4.92 -13.90
C PHE A 715 -12.34 6.24 -13.14
N ALA A 716 -12.49 7.34 -13.86
CA ALA A 716 -12.93 8.60 -13.30
C ALA A 716 -14.43 8.79 -13.56
N TYR A 717 -15.14 9.13 -12.52
CA TYR A 717 -16.54 9.54 -12.53
C TYR A 717 -16.57 11.05 -12.32
N VAL A 718 -17.05 11.77 -13.32
CA VAL A 718 -17.02 13.24 -13.32
C VAL A 718 -18.44 13.79 -13.22
N ALA A 719 -18.68 14.63 -12.23
CA ALA A 719 -19.86 15.46 -12.15
C ALA A 719 -19.63 16.66 -13.06
N ASP A 720 -20.28 16.67 -14.21
CA ASP A 720 -20.05 17.62 -15.30
C ASP A 720 -21.24 18.58 -15.42
N GLY A 721 -21.62 19.21 -14.32
CA GLY A 721 -22.63 20.23 -14.24
C GLY A 721 -23.88 19.93 -15.08
N VAL A 722 -24.17 20.81 -16.03
CA VAL A 722 -25.32 20.68 -16.93
C VAL A 722 -25.25 19.46 -17.86
N ASN A 723 -24.11 18.86 -18.06
CA ASN A 723 -23.92 17.65 -18.88
C ASN A 723 -24.17 16.35 -18.09
N GLY A 724 -24.30 16.42 -16.75
CA GLY A 724 -24.59 15.30 -15.87
C GLY A 724 -23.37 14.48 -15.50
N LEU A 725 -23.50 13.17 -15.43
CA LEU A 725 -22.42 12.24 -15.09
C LEU A 725 -21.66 11.80 -16.34
N GLN A 726 -20.34 11.90 -16.29
CA GLN A 726 -19.44 11.35 -17.30
C GLN A 726 -18.60 10.23 -16.70
N VAL A 727 -18.39 9.13 -17.42
CA VAL A 727 -17.54 8.00 -16.99
C VAL A 727 -16.36 7.89 -17.95
N VAL A 728 -15.18 8.04 -17.41
CA VAL A 728 -13.91 8.00 -18.15
C VAL A 728 -13.12 6.77 -17.71
N GLN A 729 -12.81 5.86 -18.61
CA GLN A 729 -11.85 4.80 -18.37
C GLN A 729 -10.44 5.42 -18.43
N LEU A 730 -9.73 5.40 -17.33
CA LEU A 730 -8.38 5.98 -17.23
C LEU A 730 -7.30 4.99 -17.65
N MET A 731 -7.52 3.72 -17.39
CA MET A 731 -6.68 2.62 -17.86
C MET A 731 -7.42 1.29 -17.80
N SER A 732 -6.99 0.39 -18.64
CA SER A 732 -7.41 -1.00 -18.65
C SER A 732 -6.25 -1.89 -19.07
N PRO A 733 -6.32 -3.19 -18.78
CA PRO A 733 -5.26 -4.12 -19.20
C PRO A 733 -5.06 -4.19 -20.73
N GLU A 734 -6.08 -3.98 -21.52
CA GLU A 734 -5.98 -4.00 -22.99
C GLU A 734 -5.27 -2.75 -23.53
N GLU A 735 -5.59 -1.59 -22.99
CA GLU A 735 -5.03 -0.32 -23.44
C GLU A 735 -3.69 -0.01 -22.76
N ASN A 736 -3.55 -0.44 -21.51
CA ASN A 736 -2.33 -0.29 -20.72
C ASN A 736 -1.74 -1.66 -20.39
N PRO A 737 -1.11 -2.32 -21.34
CA PRO A 737 -0.54 -3.65 -21.08
C PRO A 737 0.60 -3.64 -20.05
N ASN A 738 1.14 -2.47 -19.71
CA ASN A 738 2.10 -2.27 -18.64
C ASN A 738 1.40 -1.87 -17.33
N ILE A 739 0.29 -2.52 -17.01
CA ILE A 739 -0.47 -2.25 -15.79
C ILE A 739 0.22 -2.73 -14.51
N TYR A 740 1.39 -3.33 -14.65
CA TYR A 740 2.25 -3.70 -13.53
C TYR A 740 2.86 -2.47 -12.88
N GLY A 741 3.06 -2.54 -11.57
CA GLY A 741 3.66 -1.48 -10.80
C GLY A 741 2.65 -0.49 -10.22
N PHE A 742 3.19 0.52 -9.55
CA PHE A 742 2.41 1.38 -8.67
C PHE A 742 1.48 2.33 -9.42
N SER A 743 1.95 3.01 -10.44
CA SER A 743 1.22 4.12 -11.03
C SER A 743 1.45 4.24 -12.54
N PRO A 744 0.81 3.37 -13.35
CA PRO A 744 0.87 3.50 -14.79
C PRO A 744 0.30 4.84 -15.27
N LYS A 745 0.87 5.38 -16.33
CA LYS A 745 0.38 6.62 -16.95
C LYS A 745 -1.06 6.42 -17.46
N PRO A 746 -2.01 7.29 -17.09
CA PRO A 746 -3.37 7.20 -17.58
C PRO A 746 -3.49 7.40 -19.10
N THR A 747 -4.44 6.68 -19.70
CA THR A 747 -4.85 6.80 -21.10
C THR A 747 -6.37 7.02 -21.15
N PRO A 748 -6.85 8.23 -20.83
CA PRO A 748 -8.27 8.47 -20.60
C PRO A 748 -9.11 8.33 -21.87
N LYS A 749 -10.28 7.71 -21.71
CA LYS A 749 -11.28 7.52 -22.76
C LYS A 749 -12.68 7.68 -22.16
N LEU A 750 -13.48 8.57 -22.71
CA LEU A 750 -14.89 8.69 -22.34
C LEU A 750 -15.64 7.45 -22.82
N ILE A 751 -16.26 6.71 -21.89
CA ILE A 751 -16.91 5.42 -22.18
C ILE A 751 -18.41 5.41 -21.91
N ALA A 752 -18.91 6.31 -21.06
CA ALA A 752 -20.32 6.39 -20.75
C ALA A 752 -20.72 7.78 -20.25
N ASN A 753 -21.99 8.12 -20.40
CA ASN A 753 -22.55 9.36 -19.92
C ASN A 753 -24.01 9.18 -19.47
N TYR A 754 -24.47 10.03 -18.55
CA TYR A 754 -25.86 10.13 -18.15
C TYR A 754 -26.23 11.58 -17.85
N LYS A 755 -27.19 12.11 -18.63
CA LYS A 755 -27.69 13.47 -18.39
C LYS A 755 -28.71 13.44 -17.25
N ILE A 756 -28.39 14.05 -16.14
CA ILE A 756 -29.31 14.22 -15.02
C ILE A 756 -30.20 15.46 -15.18
N PRO A 757 -31.35 15.53 -14.52
CA PRO A 757 -32.27 16.66 -14.65
C PRO A 757 -31.70 18.00 -14.25
N GLY A 758 -30.80 18.02 -13.25
CA GLY A 758 -30.14 19.24 -12.74
C GLY A 758 -28.67 19.35 -13.14
N GLU A 759 -27.94 20.11 -12.33
CA GLU A 759 -26.50 20.26 -12.47
C GLU A 759 -25.78 19.23 -11.59
N ALA A 760 -24.96 18.37 -12.14
CA ALA A 760 -24.12 17.44 -11.38
C ALA A 760 -23.03 18.20 -10.64
N LEU A 761 -23.14 18.33 -9.33
CA LEU A 761 -22.25 19.14 -8.49
C LEU A 761 -21.23 18.31 -7.69
N ALA A 762 -21.66 17.16 -7.20
CA ALA A 762 -20.77 16.30 -6.39
C ALA A 762 -21.11 14.83 -6.59
N ILE A 763 -20.08 13.98 -6.43
CA ILE A 763 -20.21 12.52 -6.49
C ILE A 763 -19.76 11.95 -5.15
N SER A 764 -20.52 10.96 -4.65
CA SER A 764 -20.12 10.23 -3.48
C SER A 764 -18.83 9.46 -3.71
N LYS A 765 -17.94 9.52 -2.74
CA LYS A 765 -16.86 8.56 -2.61
C LYS A 765 -17.46 7.15 -2.41
N GLY A 766 -16.85 6.16 -3.02
CA GLY A 766 -17.23 4.77 -2.89
C GLY A 766 -16.65 4.09 -1.64
N ILE A 767 -16.51 2.78 -1.73
CA ILE A 767 -15.94 1.95 -0.66
C ILE A 767 -14.42 1.98 -0.76
N ASP A 768 -13.76 2.36 0.32
CA ASP A 768 -12.32 2.32 0.41
C ASP A 768 -11.79 0.92 0.68
N ARG A 769 -10.62 0.62 0.15
CA ARG A 769 -9.98 -0.70 0.25
C ARG A 769 -9.58 -1.09 1.68
N ASP A 770 -9.33 -0.14 2.53
CA ASP A 770 -8.85 -0.34 3.91
C ASP A 770 -9.97 -0.71 4.89
N ARG A 771 -11.16 -0.96 4.37
CA ARG A 771 -12.32 -1.33 5.16
C ARG A 771 -12.85 -2.68 4.71
N ALA A 772 -13.14 -3.50 5.68
CA ALA A 772 -14.01 -4.63 5.47
C ALA A 772 -15.45 -4.18 5.69
N VAL A 773 -16.30 -4.49 4.74
CA VAL A 773 -17.73 -4.21 4.79
C VAL A 773 -18.50 -5.47 4.44
N ASP A 774 -19.67 -5.63 5.01
CA ASP A 774 -20.62 -6.66 4.59
C ASP A 774 -21.38 -6.21 3.33
N GLU A 775 -22.31 -7.03 2.87
CA GLU A 775 -23.10 -6.77 1.66
C GLU A 775 -23.93 -5.49 1.76
N SER A 776 -24.32 -5.08 2.97
CA SER A 776 -25.06 -3.85 3.21
C SER A 776 -24.13 -2.64 3.35
N GLY A 777 -22.82 -2.84 3.27
CA GLY A 777 -21.82 -1.82 3.48
C GLY A 777 -21.47 -1.57 4.95
N ASN A 778 -21.96 -2.38 5.87
CA ASN A 778 -21.58 -2.28 7.27
C ASN A 778 -20.13 -2.66 7.47
N GLN A 779 -19.42 -1.87 8.23
CA GLN A 779 -18.05 -2.23 8.61
C GLN A 779 -18.03 -3.43 9.53
N ILE A 780 -17.26 -4.40 9.16
CA ILE A 780 -17.01 -5.57 10.00
C ILE A 780 -15.64 -5.43 10.68
N ALA A 781 -15.54 -5.96 11.86
CA ALA A 781 -14.39 -5.80 12.74
C ALA A 781 -13.14 -6.58 12.33
N VAL A 782 -12.94 -6.85 11.05
CA VAL A 782 -11.73 -7.56 10.58
C VAL A 782 -10.45 -6.77 10.84
N PHE A 783 -10.55 -5.46 10.90
CA PHE A 783 -9.42 -4.58 11.22
C PHE A 783 -8.96 -4.69 12.67
N ASN A 784 -9.84 -5.14 13.55
CA ASN A 784 -9.53 -5.33 14.96
C ASN A 784 -8.95 -6.71 15.25
N ARG A 785 -8.55 -7.43 14.19
CA ARG A 785 -8.08 -8.80 14.30
C ARG A 785 -6.57 -8.87 14.14
N ARG A 786 -5.99 -10.01 14.54
CA ARG A 786 -4.61 -10.38 14.23
C ARG A 786 -4.41 -10.52 12.72
N GLY A 787 -3.18 -10.65 12.30
CA GLY A 787 -2.82 -10.79 10.91
C GLY A 787 -2.39 -9.45 10.32
N ALA A 788 -2.91 -9.04 9.21
CA ALA A 788 -2.51 -7.85 8.48
C ALA A 788 -2.90 -6.53 9.17
N ARG A 789 -2.46 -6.33 10.40
CA ARG A 789 -2.70 -5.09 11.14
C ARG A 789 -1.85 -3.96 10.56
N PRO A 790 -2.46 -2.85 10.11
CA PRO A 790 -1.71 -1.68 9.67
C PRO A 790 -0.94 -1.05 10.83
N PHE A 791 0.06 -0.25 10.51
CA PHE A 791 0.70 0.60 11.49
C PHE A 791 -0.30 1.59 12.06
N ASN A 792 -0.22 1.84 13.35
CA ASN A 792 -0.92 2.97 13.96
C ASN A 792 -0.17 4.27 13.70
N LEU A 793 -0.77 5.39 14.04
CA LEU A 793 -0.19 6.71 13.80
C LEU A 793 1.22 6.87 14.43
N GLU A 794 1.42 6.38 15.64
CA GLU A 794 2.71 6.44 16.33
C GLU A 794 3.78 5.63 15.59
N GLU A 795 3.42 4.42 15.11
CA GLU A 795 4.34 3.57 14.33
C GLU A 795 4.68 4.21 12.99
N MET A 796 3.70 4.84 12.32
CA MET A 796 3.93 5.59 11.09
C MET A 796 4.84 6.80 11.31
N GLN A 797 4.60 7.56 12.37
CA GLN A 797 5.46 8.70 12.74
C GLN A 797 6.89 8.25 13.03
N ARG A 798 7.08 7.14 13.74
CA ARG A 798 8.42 6.58 13.97
C ARG A 798 9.13 6.17 12.68
N LEU A 799 8.39 5.75 11.67
CA LEU A 799 8.96 5.34 10.39
C LEU A 799 9.52 6.51 9.60
N TYR A 800 8.82 7.64 9.58
CA TYR A 800 9.20 8.79 8.76
C TYR A 800 9.64 10.05 9.53
N LEU A 801 9.53 10.07 10.87
CA LEU A 801 10.04 11.16 11.69
C LEU A 801 11.23 10.73 12.54
N ARG A 802 12.17 11.66 12.74
CA ARG A 802 13.27 11.57 13.71
C ARG A 802 13.40 12.94 14.39
N ASP A 803 13.35 12.94 15.71
CA ASP A 803 13.46 14.18 16.50
C ASP A 803 12.46 15.28 16.03
N GLY A 804 11.26 14.87 15.62
CA GLY A 804 10.22 15.77 15.11
C GLY A 804 10.45 16.30 13.69
N GLN A 805 11.51 15.85 13.00
CA GLN A 805 11.80 16.19 11.63
C GLN A 805 11.58 14.99 10.70
N VAL A 806 11.30 15.24 9.42
CA VAL A 806 11.18 14.17 8.42
C VAL A 806 12.52 13.47 8.28
N TYR A 807 12.50 12.16 8.54
CA TYR A 807 13.64 11.30 8.26
C TYR A 807 13.67 10.94 6.78
N THR A 808 14.69 11.39 6.10
CA THR A 808 14.87 11.14 4.67
C THR A 808 16.10 10.28 4.41
N VAL A 809 16.03 9.44 3.39
CA VAL A 809 17.10 8.54 2.98
C VAL A 809 17.47 8.74 1.51
N THR A 810 18.66 8.28 1.17
CA THR A 810 19.07 7.99 -0.22
C THR A 810 19.33 6.50 -0.34
N ASN A 811 19.45 6.00 -1.58
CA ASN A 811 19.79 4.60 -1.82
C ASN A 811 21.31 4.35 -1.76
N ASP A 812 22.10 5.41 -1.63
CA ASP A 812 23.55 5.29 -1.50
C ASP A 812 23.92 4.77 -0.12
N VAL A 813 24.90 3.89 -0.08
CA VAL A 813 25.48 3.42 1.17
C VAL A 813 26.32 4.54 1.77
N PRO A 814 25.99 5.08 2.96
CA PRO A 814 26.77 6.15 3.56
C PRO A 814 28.15 5.63 3.98
N ALA A 815 29.10 6.53 4.07
CA ALA A 815 30.42 6.19 4.59
C ALA A 815 30.30 5.60 6.00
N ARG A 816 31.04 4.54 6.26
CA ARG A 816 31.03 3.87 7.58
C ARG A 816 31.44 4.87 8.66
N PRO A 817 30.69 5.02 9.76
CA PRO A 817 31.08 5.86 10.86
C PRO A 817 32.44 5.40 11.41
N ARG A 818 33.38 6.30 11.51
CA ARG A 818 34.67 5.97 12.12
C ARG A 818 34.40 5.73 13.60
N LYS A 819 34.74 4.54 14.11
CA LYS A 819 34.74 4.32 15.56
C LYS A 819 35.63 5.39 16.21
N PRO A 820 35.17 6.05 17.28
CA PRO A 820 36.07 6.90 18.07
C PRO A 820 37.30 6.05 18.42
N ARG A 821 38.49 6.56 18.15
CA ARG A 821 39.73 5.86 18.53
C ARG A 821 39.74 5.75 20.03
N THR A 822 39.80 4.55 20.53
CA THR A 822 39.98 4.32 21.96
C THR A 822 41.41 4.68 22.37
N ALA A 823 41.62 4.99 23.62
CA ALA A 823 42.99 5.26 24.14
C ALA A 823 43.94 4.09 23.86
N ALA A 824 43.41 2.86 23.76
CA ALA A 824 44.20 1.67 23.37
C ALA A 824 44.63 1.69 21.90
N ASP A 825 43.76 2.20 21.00
CA ASP A 825 44.08 2.33 19.57
C ASP A 825 45.18 3.41 19.35
N ILE A 826 45.13 4.48 20.12
CA ILE A 826 46.12 5.54 20.07
C ILE A 826 47.47 5.01 20.66
N GLY A 827 47.41 4.22 21.71
CA GLY A 827 48.58 3.55 22.29
C GLY A 827 49.25 2.55 21.33
N SER A 828 48.42 1.79 20.55
CA SER A 828 48.95 0.83 19.55
C SER A 828 49.57 1.52 18.33
N ILE A 829 49.06 2.68 17.94
CA ILE A 829 49.65 3.51 16.86
C ILE A 829 50.96 4.13 17.35
N GLY A 830 50.97 4.62 18.57
CA GLY A 830 52.17 5.12 19.20
C GLY A 830 53.28 4.04 19.29
N ALA A 831 52.91 2.82 19.69
CA ALA A 831 53.84 1.68 19.71
C ALA A 831 54.37 1.31 18.32
N LYS A 832 53.50 1.25 17.28
CA LYS A 832 53.93 0.98 15.91
C LYS A 832 54.77 2.12 15.32
N LEU A 833 54.49 3.38 15.66
CA LEU A 833 55.31 4.50 15.24
C LEU A 833 56.66 4.51 15.93
N SER A 834 56.75 4.10 17.22
CA SER A 834 58.00 3.92 17.94
C SER A 834 58.80 2.77 17.36
N GLU A 835 58.20 1.65 16.99
CA GLU A 835 58.82 0.53 16.32
C GLU A 835 59.34 0.88 14.90
N LEU A 836 58.58 1.65 14.14
CA LEU A 836 59.00 2.18 12.86
C LEU A 836 60.14 3.20 13.01
N ALA A 837 60.08 4.07 14.01
CA ALA A 837 61.14 5.02 14.30
C ALA A 837 62.44 4.32 14.76
N THR A 838 62.33 3.33 15.63
CA THR A 838 63.51 2.52 16.07
C THR A 838 64.07 1.70 14.90
N SER A 839 63.26 1.12 14.05
CA SER A 839 63.73 0.41 12.85
C SER A 839 64.34 1.36 11.78
N PHE A 840 63.84 2.59 11.64
CA PHE A 840 64.41 3.62 10.82
C PHE A 840 65.74 4.11 11.31
N TRP A 841 65.87 4.39 12.61
CA TRP A 841 67.15 4.78 13.24
C TRP A 841 68.15 3.66 13.25
N ALA A 842 67.71 2.37 13.45
CA ALA A 842 68.56 1.20 13.35
C ALA A 842 69.13 0.99 11.93
N ARG A 843 68.33 1.28 10.90
CA ARG A 843 68.78 1.26 9.50
C ARG A 843 69.67 2.43 9.13
N LEU A 844 69.42 3.62 9.74
CA LEU A 844 70.27 4.78 9.54
C LEU A 844 71.65 4.64 10.22
N THR A 845 71.70 4.01 11.37
CA THR A 845 72.98 3.75 12.07
C THR A 845 73.80 2.63 11.38
N LEU A 846 73.16 1.63 10.78
CA LEU A 846 73.81 0.62 9.93
C LEU A 846 74.28 1.18 8.58
N GLY A 847 73.60 2.23 8.06
CA GLY A 847 73.97 2.94 6.80
C GLY A 847 75.13 3.92 6.99
N LEU A 848 75.28 4.51 8.18
CA LEU A 848 76.34 5.45 8.52
C LEU A 848 77.68 4.81 8.87
N LEU A 849 77.71 3.51 9.16
CA LEU A 849 78.97 2.73 9.35
C LEU A 849 79.60 2.27 8.04
N GLY A 850 78.92 2.51 6.88
CA GLY A 850 79.37 2.07 5.55
C GLY A 850 79.93 3.14 4.64
N PHE A 851 79.81 4.44 4.90
CA PHE A 851 80.28 5.47 4.04
C PHE A 851 80.83 6.65 4.84
N GLY A 852 82.08 6.68 5.04
CA GLY A 852 82.79 7.91 5.39
C GLY A 852 82.96 8.75 4.12
N ILE A 853 82.52 10.01 4.14
CA ILE A 853 83.03 11.16 3.31
C ILE A 853 82.40 12.46 3.76
N VAL A 854 83.23 13.37 4.22
CA VAL A 854 83.40 14.85 3.97
C VAL A 854 82.17 15.77 4.13
N LEU A 855 82.25 16.55 5.21
CA LEU A 855 81.51 17.80 5.42
C LEU A 855 82.13 18.96 4.66
N LEU A 856 81.30 19.72 3.97
CA LEU A 856 81.53 21.15 3.67
C LEU A 856 80.30 21.98 4.06
N PRO A 857 80.45 23.17 4.63
CA PRO A 857 79.39 23.94 5.23
C PRO A 857 78.68 24.86 4.22
N LEU A 858 77.38 24.87 4.20
CA LEU A 858 76.59 25.91 3.52
C LEU A 858 75.83 26.78 4.49
N LYS A 859 75.98 28.05 4.34
CA LYS A 859 75.48 29.17 5.15
C LYS A 859 73.96 29.24 5.20
N ARG A 860 73.47 29.64 6.34
CA ARG A 860 72.08 30.08 6.62
C ARG A 860 71.80 31.42 5.89
N LYS A 861 70.63 31.54 5.28
CA LYS A 861 69.90 32.79 5.04
C LYS A 861 68.57 32.76 5.83
N LYS A 862 68.33 33.89 6.51
CA LYS A 862 67.09 34.19 7.21
C LYS A 862 65.96 34.54 6.21
N PRO A 863 64.68 34.38 6.59
CA PRO A 863 63.58 34.80 5.78
C PRO A 863 63.22 36.27 6.03
N ASP A 864 62.81 36.95 4.96
CA ASP A 864 62.23 38.27 4.97
C ASP A 864 60.71 38.20 4.95
N GLU A 865 60.06 39.06 5.71
CA GLU A 865 58.63 39.30 5.82
C GLU A 865 58.18 40.24 4.69
N SER A 866 56.93 40.16 4.37
CA SER A 866 56.02 41.06 3.67
C SER A 866 55.44 40.40 2.42
N ASP A 867 54.17 40.39 2.16
CA ASP A 867 53.11 41.38 2.33
C ASP A 867 51.72 40.70 2.10
N GLU A 868 50.80 41.20 2.84
CA GLU A 868 49.34 41.10 2.65
C GLU A 868 48.86 41.69 1.31
N LYS A 869 47.80 41.15 0.90
CA LYS A 869 46.59 41.76 0.32
C LYS A 869 46.14 41.25 -1.05
N SER A 870 44.94 40.81 -1.02
CA SER A 870 43.76 41.25 -1.71
C SER A 870 43.15 40.35 -2.78
N LYS A 871 41.89 40.06 -2.49
CA LYS A 871 40.74 40.07 -3.43
C LYS A 871 40.59 38.84 -4.35
N GLN A 872 39.55 38.18 -4.41
CA GLN A 872 38.06 38.36 -4.33
C GLN A 872 37.41 36.98 -4.18
#